data_20311ff7fbb3a64dadaed184e087d040
#
_entry.id   20311ff7fbb3a64dadaed184e087d040
#
_cell.length_a   1.000
_cell.length_b   1.000
_cell.length_c   1.000
_cell.angle_alpha   90.00
_cell.angle_beta   90.00
_cell.angle_gamma   90.00
#
_symmetry.space_group_name_H-M   'P 1'
#
loop_
_entity.id
_entity.type
_entity.pdbx_description
1 polymer ?
#
loop_
_entity_poly.entity_id
_entity_poly.type
_entity_poly.pdbx_seq_one_letter_code
_entity_poly.pdbx_strand_id
1 'polypeptide(L)'
;MSSTYSEKIKELRNAAQETQAAIKIRDKLTDLRSKDVLISSYRWIWELIQNAKDCPNTSGKINIEILFDSLRRIVEFKHNGKLFSTKNIVYLIEQVSTKDRTMNSENTGKFGTGFLTTNLLSPVVKISGLLHDDDDDKIASFEVTLDRSGSTIDKLKNSIKNSCDQLESNTSNISYSITGNEMNTSFLYLLDENGMIAAKNGLENFLITAPYVFAFVPELNQITINNNGETSVYTRTQKGDTHSENVFVSRILKNGEATPINILTIVDEMLMLAVEVKQINGENHIAHYNDYLPKLFCDFPLLGTHDFSFPVVINSKRFDPNEPRNGILLFGDESEQNKELLKNACLLYTSLIDYFLQNNYKEIYNAVHLPQIVSKDWIDRYWYEENIISLLKNKISEFKMFTMTDESKQALCDEWGQENIFLSSDDSEEIRDAVWQLSSQLHPDKTICNSDVEKWYSSLWEECRNYGVAELIAELESIGSLDRLSAIVSDAVEYLNQLYNLIYVKCSCKTDITMRSNKIFPNQHGQFCLLNELKEDGGIDEVFKNAADMIGIDLRSELADNRFSFRSISIMSFNDAAYRMIIQAQNDVKNKADNFYLYIIGIHKGSISKQASFISAYNALYSGSPIIVFNAYNYSDKLLDNAIDRWCNIICYRISQCVNLSNFSSSNHFISIDAAILWIANFIQYLQSVDKAEMLDKYAIIPNQNGILKKKSVLYRDSDAIPEFMKDVCRIAGTDYREEMALIQIDTSIVPRRIGYKDVSGVITNYIRDHMNNIRVSPEEKTSFDQTYKWLRENRENTNVKQHFSELLEHLYWFYNDDEIAESVAKATELDTILSKYGFSDISQLEKMLIHKTTEHSLSMSIEEVLARYGISTQEELQRLIDSHVLGEDFLHTSEASLEKFEYVQRIIQRAISNIKAHLIKIGYDLNNSAEIHKTIFTASINGREIYVIARPSDYDEVILYYDAEFETLDYTKDFELWVDNGKTNPEKLTFGRILKLTGVNRIPLRRIVK
;
A
#
# COMPACT_ATOMS: atom_id res chain seq x y z
N MET A 1 -53.28 55.09 34.83
CA MET A 1 -52.86 54.27 35.99
C MET A 1 -51.33 54.11 35.98
N SER A 2 -50.67 54.49 37.08
CA SER A 2 -49.20 54.39 37.20
C SER A 2 -48.86 52.88 37.34
N SER A 3 -48.15 52.31 36.42
CA SER A 3 -47.70 50.91 36.47
C SER A 3 -46.85 50.66 37.73
N THR A 4 -47.16 49.58 38.47
CA THR A 4 -46.36 49.21 39.65
C THR A 4 -44.92 48.91 39.26
N TYR A 5 -43.95 49.05 40.18
CA TYR A 5 -42.53 48.72 39.92
C TYR A 5 -42.36 47.26 39.48
N SER A 6 -43.22 46.35 39.92
CA SER A 6 -43.25 44.95 39.47
C SER A 6 -43.64 44.80 37.99
N GLU A 7 -44.61 45.60 37.53
CA GLU A 7 -45.02 45.62 36.08
C GLU A 7 -43.89 46.21 35.23
N LYS A 8 -43.26 47.33 35.70
CA LYS A 8 -42.10 47.90 34.98
C LYS A 8 -40.92 46.97 34.90
N ILE A 9 -40.63 46.19 35.97
CA ILE A 9 -39.57 45.22 35.96
C ILE A 9 -39.90 44.10 35.00
N LYS A 10 -41.14 43.65 34.92
CA LYS A 10 -41.60 42.65 33.96
C LYS A 10 -41.48 43.12 32.48
N GLU A 11 -41.94 44.34 32.21
CA GLU A 11 -41.83 44.95 30.91
C GLU A 11 -40.36 45.10 30.44
N LEU A 12 -39.50 45.65 31.35
CA LEU A 12 -38.08 45.79 31.03
C LEU A 12 -37.36 44.43 30.81
N ARG A 13 -37.75 43.41 31.56
CA ARG A 13 -37.23 42.06 31.38
C ARG A 13 -37.65 41.47 30.02
N ASN A 14 -38.90 41.59 29.66
CA ASN A 14 -39.41 41.16 28.35
C ASN A 14 -38.73 41.93 27.21
N ALA A 15 -38.61 43.26 27.31
CA ALA A 15 -37.93 44.11 26.36
C ALA A 15 -36.42 43.73 26.21
N ALA A 16 -35.77 43.31 27.29
CA ALA A 16 -34.40 42.86 27.25
C ALA A 16 -34.26 41.48 26.55
N GLN A 17 -35.18 40.57 26.80
CA GLN A 17 -35.22 39.24 26.10
C GLN A 17 -35.47 39.41 24.60
N GLU A 18 -36.45 40.17 24.18
CA GLU A 18 -36.74 40.52 22.78
C GLU A 18 -35.53 41.17 22.09
N THR A 19 -34.80 42.04 22.80
CA THR A 19 -33.60 42.71 22.30
C THR A 19 -32.48 41.69 22.05
N GLN A 20 -32.27 40.78 22.99
CA GLN A 20 -31.26 39.72 22.87
C GLN A 20 -31.63 38.76 21.72
N ALA A 21 -32.92 38.39 21.56
CA ALA A 21 -33.36 37.57 20.44
C ALA A 21 -33.09 38.29 19.08
N ALA A 22 -33.44 39.57 19.00
CA ALA A 22 -33.19 40.36 17.76
C ALA A 22 -31.70 40.52 17.45
N ILE A 23 -30.82 40.71 18.42
CA ILE A 23 -29.37 40.77 18.26
C ILE A 23 -28.87 39.42 17.74
N LYS A 24 -29.23 38.32 18.38
CA LYS A 24 -28.81 36.95 17.97
C LYS A 24 -29.23 36.64 16.52
N ILE A 25 -30.45 36.99 16.16
CA ILE A 25 -30.97 36.81 14.77
C ILE A 25 -30.14 37.65 13.79
N ARG A 26 -29.95 38.95 14.04
CA ARG A 26 -29.18 39.86 13.19
C ARG A 26 -27.75 39.35 12.96
N ASP A 27 -27.07 39.03 14.04
CA ASP A 27 -25.65 38.66 14.00
C ASP A 27 -25.46 37.37 13.24
N LYS A 28 -26.34 36.37 13.45
CA LYS A 28 -26.30 35.11 12.70
C LYS A 28 -26.65 35.27 11.22
N LEU A 29 -27.63 36.06 10.89
CA LEU A 29 -27.96 36.35 9.49
C LEU A 29 -26.85 37.12 8.76
N THR A 30 -26.15 38.01 9.47
CA THR A 30 -24.96 38.70 8.95
C THR A 30 -23.84 37.72 8.67
N ASP A 31 -23.57 36.81 9.61
CA ASP A 31 -22.57 35.74 9.47
C ASP A 31 -22.88 34.82 8.27
N LEU A 32 -24.15 34.39 8.14
CA LEU A 32 -24.57 33.53 7.00
C LEU A 32 -24.41 34.21 5.63
N ARG A 33 -24.52 35.53 5.57
CA ARG A 33 -24.36 36.30 4.32
C ARG A 33 -22.91 36.63 4.01
N SER A 34 -22.01 36.57 4.98
CA SER A 34 -20.59 36.94 4.84
C SER A 34 -19.68 35.74 4.53
N LYS A 35 -20.11 34.52 4.88
CA LYS A 35 -19.34 33.25 4.65
C LYS A 35 -19.73 32.63 3.32
N ASP A 36 -19.06 31.57 2.94
CA ASP A 36 -19.23 30.86 1.66
C ASP A 36 -20.70 30.65 1.29
N VAL A 37 -21.21 31.55 0.45
CA VAL A 37 -22.62 31.64 0.07
C VAL A 37 -23.07 30.38 -0.68
N LEU A 38 -22.15 29.74 -1.42
CA LEU A 38 -22.48 28.55 -2.21
C LEU A 38 -22.77 27.36 -1.26
N ILE A 39 -21.83 27.05 -0.34
CA ILE A 39 -22.01 25.94 0.62
C ILE A 39 -23.23 26.21 1.52
N SER A 40 -23.39 27.45 1.96
CA SER A 40 -24.54 27.85 2.76
C SER A 40 -25.86 27.63 2.03
N SER A 41 -25.89 27.81 0.70
CA SER A 41 -27.13 27.69 -0.13
C SER A 41 -27.66 26.25 -0.21
N TYR A 42 -26.84 25.23 0.05
CA TYR A 42 -27.28 23.83 0.09
C TYR A 42 -27.93 23.43 1.42
N ARG A 43 -27.76 24.22 2.51
CA ARG A 43 -28.11 23.80 3.87
C ARG A 43 -29.58 23.79 4.20
N TRP A 44 -30.38 24.67 3.60
CA TRP A 44 -31.75 24.89 3.99
C TRP A 44 -32.61 23.61 3.98
N ILE A 45 -32.40 22.75 2.98
CA ILE A 45 -33.17 21.51 2.83
C ILE A 45 -32.85 20.52 3.94
N TRP A 46 -31.57 20.38 4.28
CA TRP A 46 -31.11 19.46 5.33
C TRP A 46 -31.51 19.94 6.72
N GLU A 47 -31.49 21.24 6.97
CA GLU A 47 -31.95 21.80 8.25
C GLU A 47 -33.47 21.59 8.43
N LEU A 48 -34.27 21.72 7.39
CA LEU A 48 -35.72 21.45 7.46
C LEU A 48 -36.00 19.96 7.64
N ILE A 49 -35.32 19.09 6.90
CA ILE A 49 -35.46 17.64 7.04
C ILE A 49 -35.00 17.18 8.43
N GLN A 50 -33.86 17.71 8.95
CA GLN A 50 -33.36 17.41 10.28
C GLN A 50 -34.36 17.83 11.37
N ASN A 51 -34.93 19.04 11.27
CA ASN A 51 -35.94 19.49 12.22
C ASN A 51 -37.19 18.62 12.19
N ALA A 52 -37.65 18.22 11.00
CA ALA A 52 -38.75 17.29 10.85
C ALA A 52 -38.43 15.92 11.47
N LYS A 53 -37.24 15.36 11.23
CA LYS A 53 -36.77 14.09 11.82
C LYS A 53 -36.74 14.12 13.34
N ASP A 54 -36.34 15.24 13.93
CA ASP A 54 -36.30 15.38 15.40
C ASP A 54 -37.72 15.41 16.03
N CYS A 55 -38.78 15.48 15.23
CA CYS A 55 -40.17 15.49 15.64
C CYS A 55 -40.98 14.37 14.95
N PRO A 56 -40.62 13.07 15.08
CA PRO A 56 -41.33 11.99 14.40
C PRO A 56 -42.77 11.90 14.93
N ASN A 57 -43.67 11.36 14.08
CA ASN A 57 -45.06 11.09 14.47
C ASN A 57 -45.16 9.91 15.48
N THR A 58 -46.36 9.56 15.89
CA THR A 58 -46.61 8.50 16.84
C THR A 58 -46.12 7.12 16.38
N SER A 59 -45.88 6.90 15.12
CA SER A 59 -45.28 5.66 14.58
C SER A 59 -43.72 5.68 14.63
N GLY A 60 -43.12 6.76 15.11
CA GLY A 60 -41.66 6.95 15.06
C GLY A 60 -41.13 7.23 13.66
N LYS A 61 -42.00 7.58 12.71
CA LYS A 61 -41.66 7.85 11.30
C LYS A 61 -42.04 9.26 10.90
N ILE A 62 -41.45 9.72 9.77
CA ILE A 62 -41.72 11.04 9.21
C ILE A 62 -41.87 10.94 7.69
N ASN A 63 -42.91 11.59 7.18
CA ASN A 63 -43.09 11.82 5.76
C ASN A 63 -42.94 13.32 5.51
N ILE A 64 -42.29 13.66 4.40
CA ILE A 64 -41.97 15.04 4.01
C ILE A 64 -42.42 15.27 2.57
N GLU A 65 -42.96 16.47 2.31
CA GLU A 65 -43.28 16.98 0.97
C GLU A 65 -42.54 18.29 0.77
N ILE A 66 -41.87 18.41 -0.37
CA ILE A 66 -41.15 19.62 -0.79
C ILE A 66 -41.69 20.02 -2.16
N LEU A 67 -42.29 21.20 -2.25
CA LEU A 67 -42.70 21.82 -3.49
C LEU A 67 -41.73 22.96 -3.82
N PHE A 68 -41.16 22.94 -5.02
CA PHE A 68 -40.47 24.07 -5.62
C PHE A 68 -41.19 24.45 -6.91
N ASP A 69 -41.69 25.68 -6.99
CA ASP A 69 -42.34 26.23 -8.16
C ASP A 69 -41.60 27.51 -8.56
N SER A 70 -40.85 27.41 -9.64
CA SER A 70 -40.03 28.53 -10.11
C SER A 70 -40.86 29.67 -10.74
N LEU A 71 -42.06 29.37 -11.25
CA LEU A 71 -42.95 30.39 -11.84
C LEU A 71 -43.61 31.21 -10.75
N ARG A 72 -44.06 30.55 -9.68
CA ARG A 72 -44.63 31.21 -8.50
C ARG A 72 -43.57 31.74 -7.56
N ARG A 73 -42.29 31.37 -7.78
CA ARG A 73 -41.17 31.70 -6.90
C ARG A 73 -41.41 31.30 -5.47
N ILE A 74 -41.76 30.01 -5.24
CA ILE A 74 -42.02 29.45 -3.92
C ILE A 74 -41.22 28.18 -3.67
N VAL A 75 -40.88 28.00 -2.41
CA VAL A 75 -40.60 26.69 -1.83
C VAL A 75 -41.58 26.46 -0.68
N GLU A 76 -42.26 25.32 -0.69
CA GLU A 76 -43.10 24.89 0.44
C GLU A 76 -42.57 23.53 0.96
N PHE A 77 -42.29 23.46 2.24
CA PHE A 77 -41.82 22.26 2.92
C PHE A 77 -42.89 21.84 3.92
N LYS A 78 -43.38 20.62 3.83
CA LYS A 78 -44.38 20.02 4.71
C LYS A 78 -43.90 18.76 5.34
N HIS A 79 -44.40 18.45 6.55
CA HIS A 79 -44.20 17.16 7.19
C HIS A 79 -45.38 16.74 8.08
N ASN A 80 -45.43 15.42 8.35
CA ASN A 80 -46.44 14.82 9.22
C ASN A 80 -45.91 14.45 10.61
N GLY A 81 -45.00 15.26 11.15
CA GLY A 81 -44.38 14.97 12.43
C GLY A 81 -45.29 15.27 13.61
N LYS A 82 -44.71 15.21 14.84
CA LYS A 82 -45.37 15.59 16.08
C LYS A 82 -45.90 17.03 15.94
N LEU A 83 -47.11 17.26 16.44
CA LEU A 83 -47.72 18.58 16.45
C LEU A 83 -46.82 19.58 17.21
N PHE A 84 -46.88 20.85 16.86
CA PHE A 84 -46.26 21.88 17.65
C PHE A 84 -46.91 21.99 19.04
N SER A 85 -46.08 22.24 20.06
CA SER A 85 -46.59 22.81 21.30
C SER A 85 -46.53 24.34 21.19
N THR A 86 -47.37 25.03 21.96
CA THR A 86 -47.32 26.51 22.07
C THR A 86 -45.90 26.95 22.44
N LYS A 87 -45.22 26.24 23.33
CA LYS A 87 -43.83 26.51 23.70
C LYS A 87 -42.88 26.44 22.50
N ASN A 88 -43.04 25.40 21.64
CA ASN A 88 -42.12 25.19 20.51
C ASN A 88 -42.24 26.30 19.46
N ILE A 89 -43.46 26.74 19.13
CA ILE A 89 -43.66 27.80 18.15
C ILE A 89 -43.21 29.19 18.69
N VAL A 90 -43.48 29.50 19.95
CA VAL A 90 -42.99 30.74 20.58
C VAL A 90 -41.45 30.78 20.60
N TYR A 91 -40.81 29.65 20.95
CA TYR A 91 -39.36 29.58 20.96
C TYR A 91 -38.76 29.65 19.56
N LEU A 92 -39.48 29.16 18.52
CA LEU A 92 -39.08 29.36 17.13
C LEU A 92 -39.16 30.83 16.69
N ILE A 93 -40.23 31.55 17.12
CA ILE A 93 -40.39 32.98 16.86
C ILE A 93 -39.23 33.75 17.53
N GLU A 94 -38.94 33.47 18.79
CA GLU A 94 -37.91 34.17 19.57
C GLU A 94 -36.48 33.64 19.35
N GLN A 95 -36.33 32.59 18.53
CA GLN A 95 -35.05 31.91 18.27
C GLN A 95 -34.36 31.39 19.58
N VAL A 96 -35.16 30.84 20.48
CA VAL A 96 -34.69 30.18 21.71
C VAL A 96 -34.56 28.67 21.45
N SER A 97 -33.47 28.05 21.82
CA SER A 97 -33.32 26.59 21.69
C SER A 97 -34.14 25.88 22.77
N THR A 98 -35.01 24.94 22.35
CA THR A 98 -35.68 24.03 23.28
C THR A 98 -34.89 22.78 23.61
N LYS A 99 -33.73 22.57 22.92
CA LYS A 99 -32.94 21.36 23.03
C LYS A 99 -31.98 21.47 24.22
N ASP A 100 -32.06 20.51 25.15
CA ASP A 100 -31.16 20.39 26.27
C ASP A 100 -29.76 19.98 25.83
N ARG A 101 -28.72 20.59 26.40
CA ARG A 101 -27.29 20.32 26.09
C ARG A 101 -26.74 19.09 26.85
N THR A 102 -27.57 18.20 27.36
CA THR A 102 -27.09 17.01 28.07
C THR A 102 -26.53 15.99 27.06
N MET A 103 -25.39 15.36 27.43
CA MET A 103 -24.63 14.42 26.56
C MET A 103 -25.44 13.21 26.05
N ASN A 104 -26.64 12.99 26.52
CA ASN A 104 -27.50 11.84 26.19
C ASN A 104 -28.74 12.21 25.35
N SER A 105 -28.85 13.43 24.80
CA SER A 105 -29.99 13.76 23.94
C SER A 105 -29.77 13.22 22.53
N GLU A 106 -30.69 12.36 22.04
CA GLU A 106 -30.72 11.84 20.64
C GLU A 106 -30.94 12.94 19.59
N ASN A 107 -31.04 14.19 19.99
CA ASN A 107 -31.31 15.34 19.14
C ASN A 107 -30.04 15.83 18.44
N THR A 108 -30.03 15.87 17.12
CA THR A 108 -28.89 16.23 16.28
C THR A 108 -28.59 17.73 16.21
N GLY A 109 -29.46 18.61 16.70
CA GLY A 109 -29.30 20.07 16.60
C GLY A 109 -28.69 20.72 17.85
N LYS A 110 -27.36 20.89 17.92
CA LYS A 110 -26.67 21.46 19.10
C LYS A 110 -26.78 22.98 19.30
N PHE A 111 -26.94 23.76 18.24
CA PHE A 111 -26.74 25.22 18.32
C PHE A 111 -28.03 26.06 18.34
N GLY A 112 -29.22 25.48 18.13
CA GLY A 112 -30.51 26.19 18.08
C GLY A 112 -30.63 27.30 17.03
N THR A 113 -29.64 27.37 16.11
CA THR A 113 -29.55 28.41 15.07
C THR A 113 -29.74 27.86 13.66
N GLY A 114 -29.88 26.53 13.53
CA GLY A 114 -30.01 25.86 12.24
C GLY A 114 -31.16 26.35 11.39
N PHE A 115 -32.33 26.60 11.98
CA PHE A 115 -33.49 27.14 11.29
C PHE A 115 -33.21 28.47 10.59
N LEU A 116 -32.34 29.36 11.16
CA LEU A 116 -31.99 30.63 10.53
C LEU A 116 -31.30 30.45 9.16
N THR A 117 -30.68 29.30 8.87
CA THR A 117 -30.11 29.06 7.53
C THR A 117 -31.18 28.94 6.44
N THR A 118 -32.40 28.59 6.80
CA THR A 118 -33.51 28.53 5.84
C THR A 118 -33.90 29.93 5.32
N ASN A 119 -33.48 31.00 6.02
CA ASN A 119 -33.66 32.38 5.54
C ASN A 119 -32.79 32.73 4.30
N LEU A 120 -31.92 31.82 3.88
CA LEU A 120 -31.28 31.90 2.55
C LEU A 120 -32.27 31.69 1.40
N LEU A 121 -33.39 31.00 1.65
CA LEU A 121 -34.50 30.92 0.68
C LEU A 121 -35.27 32.23 0.60
N SER A 122 -35.63 32.73 1.79
CA SER A 122 -36.34 34.00 1.94
C SER A 122 -36.16 34.55 3.36
N PRO A 123 -35.97 35.86 3.55
CA PRO A 123 -35.98 36.44 4.87
C PRO A 123 -37.37 36.35 5.52
N VAL A 124 -38.40 35.99 4.78
CA VAL A 124 -39.80 35.88 5.26
C VAL A 124 -40.26 34.43 5.04
N VAL A 125 -40.70 33.74 6.10
CA VAL A 125 -41.31 32.43 6.04
C VAL A 125 -42.67 32.44 6.71
N LYS A 126 -43.66 31.90 6.00
CA LYS A 126 -44.98 31.63 6.52
C LYS A 126 -45.05 30.22 7.06
N ILE A 127 -45.41 30.09 8.34
CA ILE A 127 -45.51 28.78 9.01
C ILE A 127 -46.99 28.57 9.32
N SER A 128 -47.49 27.40 8.97
CA SER A 128 -48.86 26.99 9.32
C SER A 128 -48.83 25.54 9.80
N GLY A 129 -49.68 25.19 10.70
CA GLY A 129 -49.70 23.84 11.25
C GLY A 129 -50.72 23.64 12.33
N LEU A 130 -50.54 22.58 13.10
CA LEU A 130 -51.40 22.22 14.21
C LEU A 130 -50.64 22.32 15.52
N LEU A 131 -51.32 22.85 16.56
CA LEU A 131 -50.87 22.95 17.93
C LEU A 131 -51.57 21.93 18.82
N HIS A 132 -50.81 21.32 19.72
CA HIS A 132 -51.29 20.48 20.79
C HIS A 132 -50.33 20.58 21.99
N ASP A 133 -50.80 21.01 23.11
CA ASP A 133 -50.09 21.02 24.38
C ASP A 133 -50.63 19.86 25.25
N ASP A 134 -49.70 19.19 25.98
CA ASP A 134 -50.03 17.99 26.75
C ASP A 134 -51.08 18.20 27.88
N ASP A 135 -51.37 19.48 28.23
CA ASP A 135 -52.35 19.90 29.24
C ASP A 135 -53.66 20.38 28.65
N ASP A 136 -53.81 20.34 27.28
CA ASP A 136 -55.08 20.69 26.61
C ASP A 136 -55.54 19.55 25.66
N ASP A 137 -56.77 19.07 25.87
CA ASP A 137 -57.35 18.01 24.99
C ASP A 137 -57.71 18.48 23.60
N LYS A 138 -57.56 19.77 23.30
CA LYS A 138 -57.96 20.37 22.00
C LYS A 138 -56.77 20.61 21.12
N ILE A 139 -56.95 20.32 19.84
CA ILE A 139 -55.98 20.65 18.82
C ILE A 139 -56.41 21.99 18.17
N ALA A 140 -55.44 22.86 17.93
CA ALA A 140 -55.70 24.12 17.26
C ALA A 140 -54.86 24.24 15.98
N SER A 141 -55.43 24.86 14.93
CA SER A 141 -54.62 25.28 13.76
C SER A 141 -54.03 26.66 14.03
N PHE A 142 -52.85 26.90 13.51
CA PHE A 142 -52.19 28.22 13.58
C PHE A 142 -51.59 28.61 12.26
N GLU A 143 -51.39 29.90 12.09
CA GLU A 143 -50.62 30.48 10.99
C GLU A 143 -49.85 31.69 11.49
N VAL A 144 -48.54 31.74 11.22
CA VAL A 144 -47.67 32.83 11.62
C VAL A 144 -46.65 33.14 10.54
N THR A 145 -46.29 34.41 10.37
CA THR A 145 -45.24 34.84 9.47
C THR A 145 -44.02 35.30 10.27
N LEU A 146 -42.90 34.67 10.03
CA LEU A 146 -41.59 35.09 10.56
C LEU A 146 -40.91 35.98 9.52
N ASP A 147 -40.87 37.31 9.76
CA ASP A 147 -40.15 38.26 8.90
C ASP A 147 -38.79 38.60 9.52
N ARG A 148 -37.70 38.19 8.89
CA ARG A 148 -36.32 38.44 9.24
C ARG A 148 -35.62 39.41 8.29
N SER A 149 -36.39 40.20 7.51
CA SER A 149 -35.87 41.15 6.53
C SER A 149 -35.34 42.44 7.17
N GLY A 150 -35.68 42.69 8.45
CA GLY A 150 -35.28 43.89 9.19
C GLY A 150 -33.77 44.06 9.30
N SER A 151 -33.24 45.16 8.83
CA SER A 151 -31.80 45.50 8.92
C SER A 151 -31.37 46.09 10.28
N THR A 152 -32.32 46.49 11.12
CA THR A 152 -32.07 47.07 12.46
C THR A 152 -32.67 46.22 13.58
N ILE A 153 -32.12 46.31 14.77
CA ILE A 153 -32.63 45.62 15.97
C ILE A 153 -34.11 45.94 16.21
N ASP A 154 -34.50 47.20 16.09
CA ASP A 154 -35.88 47.63 16.35
C ASP A 154 -36.86 47.05 15.32
N LYS A 155 -36.45 46.97 14.05
CA LYS A 155 -37.30 46.33 13.01
C LYS A 155 -37.44 44.81 13.30
N LEU A 156 -36.41 44.14 13.71
CA LEU A 156 -36.47 42.72 14.07
C LEU A 156 -37.31 42.49 15.34
N LYS A 157 -37.20 43.37 16.35
CA LYS A 157 -38.06 43.32 17.55
C LYS A 157 -39.55 43.47 17.16
N ASN A 158 -39.87 44.47 16.33
CA ASN A 158 -41.23 44.67 15.89
C ASN A 158 -41.74 43.47 15.09
N SER A 159 -40.89 42.88 14.29
CA SER A 159 -41.24 41.63 13.53
C SER A 159 -41.50 40.47 14.47
N ILE A 160 -40.66 40.22 15.50
CA ILE A 160 -40.88 39.20 16.51
C ILE A 160 -42.24 39.41 17.21
N LYS A 161 -42.50 40.65 17.65
CA LYS A 161 -43.77 40.97 18.28
C LYS A 161 -44.96 40.74 17.38
N ASN A 162 -44.90 41.21 16.10
CA ASN A 162 -45.95 40.98 15.12
C ASN A 162 -46.19 39.47 14.89
N SER A 163 -45.16 38.65 14.89
CA SER A 163 -45.31 37.21 14.76
C SER A 163 -46.00 36.57 15.97
N CYS A 164 -45.75 37.07 17.19
CA CYS A 164 -46.46 36.63 18.39
C CYS A 164 -47.93 37.06 18.35
N ASP A 165 -48.20 38.34 17.96
CA ASP A 165 -49.56 38.87 17.83
C ASP A 165 -50.35 38.10 16.75
N GLN A 166 -49.70 37.72 15.63
CA GLN A 166 -50.29 36.84 14.59
C GLN A 166 -50.59 35.45 15.10
N LEU A 167 -49.66 34.85 15.85
CA LEU A 167 -49.87 33.51 16.43
C LEU A 167 -51.09 33.52 17.34
N GLU A 168 -51.23 34.54 18.20
CA GLU A 168 -52.38 34.68 19.10
C GLU A 168 -53.68 34.89 18.32
N SER A 169 -53.68 35.73 17.30
CA SER A 169 -54.91 36.08 16.55
C SER A 169 -55.33 35.00 15.56
N ASN A 170 -54.42 34.22 15.00
CA ASN A 170 -54.69 33.24 13.95
C ASN A 170 -54.78 31.80 14.49
N THR A 171 -54.66 31.59 15.84
CA THR A 171 -54.87 30.28 16.44
C THR A 171 -56.35 30.04 16.64
N SER A 172 -56.82 28.89 16.11
CA SER A 172 -58.23 28.45 16.20
C SER A 172 -58.35 26.95 16.38
N ASN A 173 -59.26 26.56 17.32
CA ASN A 173 -59.52 25.14 17.57
C ASN A 173 -60.16 24.45 16.35
N ILE A 174 -59.68 23.23 16.05
CA ILE A 174 -60.23 22.38 15.00
C ILE A 174 -61.23 21.40 15.54
N SER A 175 -62.25 21.08 14.76
CA SER A 175 -63.36 20.20 15.15
C SER A 175 -63.29 18.79 14.52
N TYR A 176 -62.25 18.46 13.78
CA TYR A 176 -62.05 17.15 13.14
C TYR A 176 -60.89 16.38 13.79
N SER A 177 -60.99 15.04 13.74
CA SER A 177 -59.91 14.15 14.20
C SER A 177 -58.80 14.04 13.18
N ILE A 178 -57.53 14.04 13.63
CA ILE A 178 -56.35 13.91 12.78
C ILE A 178 -56.04 12.42 12.61
N THR A 179 -55.85 11.99 11.35
CA THR A 179 -55.29 10.69 11.04
C THR A 179 -53.76 10.88 10.97
N GLY A 180 -52.97 10.23 11.75
CA GLY A 180 -51.50 10.45 11.92
C GLY A 180 -50.61 10.47 10.66
N ASN A 181 -51.21 10.44 9.46
CA ASN A 181 -50.51 10.49 8.17
C ASN A 181 -50.67 11.86 7.42
N GLU A 182 -51.47 12.76 7.96
CA GLU A 182 -51.70 14.06 7.31
C GLU A 182 -50.51 14.98 7.52
N MET A 183 -50.21 15.80 6.48
CA MET A 183 -49.19 16.86 6.58
C MET A 183 -49.72 17.94 7.51
N ASN A 184 -49.18 18.00 8.69
CA ASN A 184 -49.69 18.84 9.79
C ASN A 184 -48.83 20.08 10.04
N THR A 185 -47.75 20.24 9.34
CA THR A 185 -46.78 21.36 9.45
C THR A 185 -46.37 21.80 8.05
N SER A 186 -46.41 23.11 7.78
CA SER A 186 -45.98 23.71 6.51
C SER A 186 -45.08 24.94 6.77
N PHE A 187 -44.02 25.05 5.99
CA PHE A 187 -43.12 26.21 5.90
C PHE A 187 -43.13 26.69 4.43
N LEU A 188 -43.64 27.86 4.19
CA LEU A 188 -43.75 28.47 2.85
C LEU A 188 -42.81 29.68 2.74
N TYR A 189 -41.91 29.62 1.75
CA TYR A 189 -40.95 30.67 1.43
C TYR A 189 -41.31 31.34 0.09
N LEU A 190 -41.31 32.64 0.05
CA LEU A 190 -41.43 33.45 -1.18
C LEU A 190 -40.03 33.86 -1.63
N LEU A 191 -39.57 33.35 -2.78
CA LEU A 191 -38.18 33.42 -3.22
C LEU A 191 -37.89 34.73 -3.98
N ASP A 192 -36.82 35.40 -3.61
CA ASP A 192 -36.14 36.37 -4.48
C ASP A 192 -35.14 35.64 -5.42
N GLU A 193 -34.29 36.38 -6.14
CA GLU A 193 -33.31 35.79 -7.06
C GLU A 193 -32.30 34.90 -6.33
N ASN A 194 -31.82 35.32 -5.16
CA ASN A 194 -30.88 34.54 -4.36
C ASN A 194 -31.55 33.29 -3.77
N GLY A 195 -32.79 33.45 -3.32
CA GLY A 195 -33.62 32.35 -2.87
C GLY A 195 -33.88 31.29 -3.96
N MET A 196 -34.09 31.74 -5.20
CA MET A 196 -34.20 30.82 -6.36
C MET A 196 -32.92 30.01 -6.59
N ILE A 197 -31.76 30.64 -6.45
CA ILE A 197 -30.45 29.94 -6.55
C ILE A 197 -30.30 28.95 -5.40
N ALA A 198 -30.59 29.39 -4.18
CA ALA A 198 -30.51 28.54 -3.00
C ALA A 198 -31.47 27.33 -3.11
N ALA A 199 -32.70 27.54 -3.59
CA ALA A 199 -33.67 26.46 -3.79
C ALA A 199 -33.15 25.39 -4.77
N LYS A 200 -32.64 25.80 -5.92
CA LYS A 200 -32.07 24.90 -6.92
C LYS A 200 -30.86 24.12 -6.36
N ASN A 201 -29.92 24.86 -5.77
CA ASN A 201 -28.71 24.25 -5.18
C ASN A 201 -29.08 23.21 -4.12
N GLY A 202 -30.01 23.52 -3.21
CA GLY A 202 -30.45 22.57 -2.21
C GLY A 202 -31.07 21.29 -2.78
N LEU A 203 -31.90 21.44 -3.82
CA LEU A 203 -32.52 20.30 -4.49
C LEU A 203 -31.49 19.46 -5.27
N GLU A 204 -30.53 20.07 -5.94
CA GLU A 204 -29.44 19.36 -6.64
C GLU A 204 -28.59 18.57 -5.63
N ASN A 205 -28.23 19.18 -4.51
CA ASN A 205 -27.51 18.48 -3.44
C ASN A 205 -28.33 17.33 -2.85
N PHE A 206 -29.65 17.51 -2.71
CA PHE A 206 -30.54 16.45 -2.24
C PHE A 206 -30.47 15.22 -3.13
N LEU A 207 -30.49 15.37 -4.44
CA LEU A 207 -30.43 14.23 -5.37
C LEU A 207 -29.21 13.34 -5.16
N ILE A 208 -28.07 13.95 -4.82
CA ILE A 208 -26.79 13.24 -4.60
C ILE A 208 -26.76 12.60 -3.20
N THR A 209 -27.29 13.27 -2.20
CA THR A 209 -27.02 12.99 -0.79
C THR A 209 -28.14 12.19 -0.11
N ALA A 210 -29.38 12.31 -0.60
CA ALA A 210 -30.55 11.69 0.01
C ALA A 210 -30.45 10.16 0.21
N PRO A 211 -29.89 9.38 -0.73
CA PRO A 211 -29.76 7.92 -0.51
C PRO A 211 -28.99 7.58 0.76
N TYR A 212 -27.93 8.33 1.06
CA TYR A 212 -27.14 8.14 2.27
C TYR A 212 -27.91 8.56 3.52
N VAL A 213 -28.59 9.70 3.46
CA VAL A 213 -29.43 10.15 4.58
C VAL A 213 -30.53 9.14 4.90
N PHE A 214 -31.19 8.58 3.87
CA PHE A 214 -32.15 7.50 4.09
C PHE A 214 -31.53 6.25 4.72
N ALA A 215 -30.28 5.94 4.39
CA ALA A 215 -29.58 4.80 5.00
C ALA A 215 -29.26 5.07 6.48
N PHE A 216 -28.88 6.31 6.85
CA PHE A 216 -28.46 6.68 8.20
C PHE A 216 -29.63 7.01 9.14
N VAL A 217 -30.72 7.52 8.60
CA VAL A 217 -31.86 8.05 9.38
C VAL A 217 -33.09 7.16 9.23
N PRO A 218 -33.26 6.19 10.13
CA PRO A 218 -34.37 5.21 10.03
C PRO A 218 -35.75 5.82 10.24
N GLU A 219 -35.84 7.01 10.82
CA GLU A 219 -37.08 7.74 11.06
C GLU A 219 -37.70 8.27 9.77
N LEU A 220 -36.88 8.57 8.72
CA LEU A 220 -37.33 9.00 7.42
C LEU A 220 -38.03 7.85 6.69
N ASN A 221 -39.32 8.00 6.41
CA ASN A 221 -40.11 7.01 5.70
C ASN A 221 -40.24 7.37 4.22
N GLN A 222 -40.65 8.59 3.92
CA GLN A 222 -40.86 9.06 2.56
C GLN A 222 -40.55 10.55 2.43
N ILE A 223 -39.88 10.91 1.33
CA ILE A 223 -39.75 12.32 0.91
C ILE A 223 -40.25 12.45 -0.52
N THR A 224 -41.23 13.29 -0.68
CA THR A 224 -41.84 13.65 -1.99
C THR A 224 -41.35 15.01 -2.39
N ILE A 225 -40.75 15.13 -3.57
CA ILE A 225 -40.31 16.40 -4.15
C ILE A 225 -41.13 16.69 -5.42
N ASN A 226 -41.78 17.81 -5.44
CA ASN A 226 -42.39 18.39 -6.64
C ASN A 226 -41.53 19.58 -7.11
N ASN A 227 -40.78 19.36 -8.18
CA ASN A 227 -39.91 20.35 -8.79
C ASN A 227 -40.54 20.83 -10.09
N ASN A 228 -41.16 22.01 -10.08
CA ASN A 228 -41.86 22.62 -11.24
C ASN A 228 -42.88 21.69 -11.90
N GLY A 229 -43.60 20.90 -11.11
CA GLY A 229 -44.61 19.96 -11.58
C GLY A 229 -44.10 18.54 -11.82
N GLU A 230 -42.81 18.33 -11.82
CA GLU A 230 -42.19 16.98 -11.83
C GLU A 230 -42.12 16.45 -10.43
N THR A 231 -42.80 15.33 -10.16
CA THR A 231 -42.83 14.73 -8.82
C THR A 231 -41.87 13.54 -8.72
N SER A 232 -41.00 13.53 -7.71
CA SER A 232 -40.13 12.42 -7.35
C SER A 232 -40.42 11.99 -5.93
N VAL A 233 -40.64 10.69 -5.73
CA VAL A 233 -40.92 10.10 -4.42
C VAL A 233 -39.77 9.19 -4.02
N TYR A 234 -39.14 9.49 -2.90
CA TYR A 234 -38.06 8.67 -2.33
C TYR A 234 -38.59 7.91 -1.12
N THR A 235 -38.40 6.59 -1.13
CA THR A 235 -38.80 5.72 0.00
C THR A 235 -37.71 4.70 0.27
N ARG A 236 -37.55 4.33 1.53
CA ARG A 236 -36.72 3.19 1.92
C ARG A 236 -37.59 1.95 2.06
N THR A 237 -37.14 0.80 1.52
CA THR A 237 -37.81 -0.49 1.80
C THR A 237 -37.62 -0.85 3.27
N GLN A 238 -38.67 -1.36 3.93
CA GLN A 238 -38.76 -1.50 5.39
C GLN A 238 -37.74 -2.47 6.04
N LYS A 239 -37.00 -3.26 5.26
CA LYS A 239 -35.93 -4.10 5.78
C LYS A 239 -34.69 -3.86 4.92
N GLY A 240 -33.64 -3.27 5.50
CA GLY A 240 -32.30 -3.51 4.99
C GLY A 240 -32.01 -5.01 5.08
N ASP A 241 -31.58 -5.64 4.00
CA ASP A 241 -31.13 -7.02 4.07
C ASP A 241 -29.91 -7.05 4.99
N THR A 242 -29.97 -7.85 6.06
CA THR A 242 -28.83 -8.06 6.95
C THR A 242 -27.94 -9.10 6.27
N HIS A 243 -26.78 -8.68 5.81
CA HIS A 243 -25.81 -9.56 5.15
C HIS A 243 -24.84 -10.21 6.14
N SER A 244 -24.61 -9.56 7.28
CA SER A 244 -23.87 -10.08 8.43
C SER A 244 -24.29 -9.33 9.69
N GLU A 245 -23.72 -9.68 10.84
CA GLU A 245 -24.11 -9.14 12.14
C GLU A 245 -24.07 -7.59 12.22
N ASN A 246 -23.17 -6.95 11.43
CA ASN A 246 -22.97 -5.49 11.42
C ASN A 246 -23.03 -4.85 10.02
N VAL A 247 -23.39 -5.61 8.97
CA VAL A 247 -23.49 -5.09 7.60
C VAL A 247 -24.92 -5.12 7.12
N PHE A 248 -25.41 -3.97 6.63
CA PHE A 248 -26.78 -3.78 6.18
C PHE A 248 -26.78 -3.14 4.78
N VAL A 249 -27.76 -3.48 3.97
CA VAL A 249 -28.00 -2.81 2.69
C VAL A 249 -29.35 -2.11 2.74
N SER A 250 -29.34 -0.79 2.68
CA SER A 250 -30.55 0.01 2.56
C SER A 250 -30.88 0.22 1.08
N ARG A 251 -32.11 -0.15 0.69
CA ARG A 251 -32.62 0.04 -0.67
C ARG A 251 -33.51 1.25 -0.72
N ILE A 252 -33.14 2.23 -1.52
CA ILE A 252 -33.89 3.47 -1.69
C ILE A 252 -34.55 3.44 -3.08
N LEU A 253 -35.87 3.50 -3.10
CA LEU A 253 -36.66 3.55 -4.33
C LEU A 253 -36.94 5.00 -4.68
N LYS A 254 -36.72 5.35 -5.94
CA LYS A 254 -37.18 6.61 -6.55
C LYS A 254 -38.35 6.30 -7.45
N ASN A 255 -39.51 6.91 -7.18
CA ASN A 255 -40.75 6.72 -7.94
C ASN A 255 -41.25 5.25 -8.06
N GLY A 256 -40.81 4.37 -7.16
CA GLY A 256 -41.11 2.94 -7.26
C GLY A 256 -40.39 2.22 -8.40
N GLU A 257 -39.30 2.79 -8.92
CA GLU A 257 -38.49 2.17 -9.98
C GLU A 257 -37.98 0.77 -9.59
N ALA A 258 -37.88 -0.11 -10.59
CA ALA A 258 -37.44 -1.51 -10.37
C ALA A 258 -35.98 -1.62 -9.88
N THR A 259 -35.16 -0.61 -10.19
CA THR A 259 -33.73 -0.55 -9.80
C THR A 259 -33.53 0.38 -8.62
N PRO A 260 -33.45 -0.13 -7.37
CA PRO A 260 -33.21 0.70 -6.21
C PRO A 260 -31.76 1.23 -6.18
N ILE A 261 -31.57 2.39 -5.54
CA ILE A 261 -30.23 2.84 -5.11
C ILE A 261 -29.93 2.05 -3.83
N ASN A 262 -28.85 1.30 -3.83
CA ASN A 262 -28.48 0.48 -2.69
C ASN A 262 -27.29 1.12 -1.95
N ILE A 263 -27.47 1.41 -0.67
CA ILE A 263 -26.41 1.90 0.21
C ILE A 263 -26.06 0.78 1.18
N LEU A 264 -24.86 0.24 1.02
CA LEU A 264 -24.27 -0.70 1.98
C LEU A 264 -23.68 0.11 3.13
N THR A 265 -24.01 -0.29 4.34
CA THR A 265 -23.48 0.30 5.58
C THR A 265 -22.85 -0.78 6.42
N ILE A 266 -21.66 -0.51 6.96
CA ILE A 266 -21.10 -1.25 8.08
C ILE A 266 -21.21 -0.40 9.34
N VAL A 267 -21.64 -1.00 10.42
CA VAL A 267 -22.06 -0.30 11.65
C VAL A 267 -21.25 -0.79 12.82
N ASP A 268 -20.77 0.13 13.63
CA ASP A 268 -20.26 -0.07 14.98
C ASP A 268 -21.11 0.76 15.95
N GLU A 269 -20.96 0.59 17.27
CA GLU A 269 -21.74 1.30 18.30
C GLU A 269 -21.80 2.83 18.11
N MET A 270 -20.77 3.41 17.51
CA MET A 270 -20.60 4.86 17.39
C MET A 270 -20.55 5.39 15.95
N LEU A 271 -20.34 4.50 14.98
CA LEU A 271 -19.98 4.86 13.60
C LEU A 271 -20.75 4.01 12.59
N MET A 272 -20.96 4.60 11.42
CA MET A 272 -21.37 3.89 10.22
C MET A 272 -20.46 4.33 9.07
N LEU A 273 -19.95 3.39 8.30
CA LEU A 273 -19.35 3.67 7.01
C LEU A 273 -20.34 3.26 5.91
N ALA A 274 -20.39 4.03 4.85
CA ALA A 274 -21.40 3.81 3.81
C ALA A 274 -20.80 3.92 2.41
N VAL A 275 -21.30 3.05 1.52
CA VAL A 275 -20.89 2.95 0.13
C VAL A 275 -22.13 2.66 -0.74
N GLU A 276 -22.28 3.33 -1.86
CA GLU A 276 -23.28 2.93 -2.85
C GLU A 276 -22.80 1.67 -3.59
N VAL A 277 -23.71 0.68 -3.71
CA VAL A 277 -23.43 -0.58 -4.40
C VAL A 277 -24.46 -0.83 -5.50
N LYS A 278 -24.02 -1.37 -6.62
CA LYS A 278 -24.86 -1.70 -7.77
C LYS A 278 -24.77 -3.19 -8.08
N GLN A 279 -25.88 -3.77 -8.47
CA GLN A 279 -25.91 -5.14 -8.97
C GLN A 279 -25.93 -5.13 -10.50
N ILE A 280 -24.86 -5.64 -11.11
CA ILE A 280 -24.68 -5.67 -12.57
C ILE A 280 -24.41 -7.12 -12.95
N ASN A 281 -25.29 -7.70 -13.78
CA ASN A 281 -25.18 -9.11 -14.24
C ASN A 281 -25.08 -10.14 -13.10
N GLY A 282 -25.65 -9.86 -11.92
CA GLY A 282 -25.60 -10.72 -10.77
C GLY A 282 -24.37 -10.53 -9.87
N GLU A 283 -23.41 -9.68 -10.24
CA GLU A 283 -22.25 -9.30 -9.42
C GLU A 283 -22.49 -7.98 -8.71
N ASN A 284 -21.91 -7.84 -7.52
CA ASN A 284 -21.99 -6.62 -6.73
C ASN A 284 -20.81 -5.70 -7.07
N HIS A 285 -21.09 -4.48 -7.47
CA HIS A 285 -20.11 -3.46 -7.83
C HIS A 285 -20.17 -2.29 -6.85
N ILE A 286 -19.02 -1.77 -6.47
CA ILE A 286 -18.92 -0.53 -5.69
C ILE A 286 -19.04 0.64 -6.66
N ALA A 287 -20.06 1.49 -6.46
CA ALA A 287 -20.29 2.63 -7.32
C ALA A 287 -19.20 3.70 -7.16
N HIS A 288 -18.88 4.37 -8.24
CA HIS A 288 -18.03 5.57 -8.19
C HIS A 288 -18.75 6.69 -7.41
N TYR A 289 -18.01 7.35 -6.51
CA TYR A 289 -18.56 8.49 -5.75
C TYR A 289 -18.80 9.70 -6.65
N ASN A 290 -19.92 10.38 -6.39
CA ASN A 290 -20.16 11.69 -6.99
C ASN A 290 -19.20 12.72 -6.36
N ASP A 291 -18.54 13.54 -7.19
CA ASP A 291 -17.52 14.51 -6.76
C ASP A 291 -18.05 15.55 -5.75
N TYR A 292 -19.37 15.76 -5.69
CA TYR A 292 -20.03 16.70 -4.77
C TYR A 292 -20.65 16.02 -3.53
N LEU A 293 -20.49 14.69 -3.40
CA LEU A 293 -21.04 13.96 -2.26
C LEU A 293 -20.21 14.27 -0.99
N PRO A 294 -20.82 14.83 0.07
CA PRO A 294 -20.14 14.99 1.34
C PRO A 294 -19.62 13.66 1.88
N LYS A 295 -18.42 13.65 2.44
CA LYS A 295 -17.81 12.47 3.02
C LYS A 295 -18.13 12.29 4.50
N LEU A 296 -18.48 13.39 5.21
CA LEU A 296 -18.81 13.39 6.62
C LEU A 296 -20.29 13.68 6.84
N PHE A 297 -20.91 12.87 7.70
CA PHE A 297 -22.30 12.99 8.12
C PHE A 297 -22.40 12.96 9.66
N CYS A 298 -23.35 13.71 10.18
CA CYS A 298 -23.87 13.59 11.54
C CYS A 298 -25.37 13.36 11.41
N ASP A 299 -25.79 12.15 10.99
CA ASP A 299 -27.07 11.76 10.39
C ASP A 299 -27.37 12.53 9.08
N PHE A 300 -27.01 13.79 9.03
CA PHE A 300 -27.17 14.70 7.89
C PHE A 300 -25.80 15.17 7.37
N PRO A 301 -25.70 15.55 6.10
CA PRO A 301 -24.43 15.88 5.49
C PRO A 301 -23.77 17.10 6.14
N LEU A 302 -22.47 17.01 6.39
CA LEU A 302 -21.63 18.18 6.67
C LEU A 302 -21.16 18.74 5.33
N LEU A 303 -21.87 19.78 4.86
CA LEU A 303 -21.69 20.35 3.52
C LEU A 303 -20.32 21.01 3.36
N GLY A 304 -19.64 20.74 2.24
CA GLY A 304 -18.26 21.18 2.02
C GLY A 304 -17.20 20.14 2.44
N THR A 305 -17.62 18.90 2.75
CA THR A 305 -16.71 17.80 3.06
C THR A 305 -16.57 16.77 1.93
N HIS A 306 -16.99 17.12 0.71
CA HIS A 306 -16.85 16.26 -0.47
C HIS A 306 -15.37 15.97 -0.81
N ASP A 307 -14.47 16.89 -0.51
CA ASP A 307 -13.02 16.82 -0.66
C ASP A 307 -12.29 16.29 0.60
N PHE A 308 -13.05 15.80 1.59
CA PHE A 308 -12.45 15.23 2.80
C PHE A 308 -11.71 13.92 2.45
N SER A 309 -10.45 13.85 2.82
CA SER A 309 -9.53 12.78 2.44
C SER A 309 -9.81 11.48 3.19
N PHE A 310 -10.98 10.89 2.97
CA PHE A 310 -11.34 9.57 3.46
C PHE A 310 -11.97 8.75 2.31
N PRO A 311 -11.70 7.44 2.21
CA PRO A 311 -12.08 6.69 1.01
C PRO A 311 -13.59 6.48 0.88
N VAL A 312 -14.33 6.45 1.98
CA VAL A 312 -15.77 6.18 2.02
C VAL A 312 -16.52 7.25 2.83
N VAL A 313 -17.84 7.24 2.78
CA VAL A 313 -18.68 8.13 3.60
C VAL A 313 -18.68 7.66 5.06
N ILE A 314 -18.50 8.61 5.97
CA ILE A 314 -18.54 8.39 7.44
C ILE A 314 -19.78 9.06 8.02
N ASN A 315 -20.57 8.34 8.79
CA ASN A 315 -21.66 8.89 9.61
C ASN A 315 -21.42 8.59 11.09
N SER A 316 -21.54 9.60 11.94
CA SER A 316 -21.63 9.44 13.39
C SER A 316 -22.51 10.51 14.01
N LYS A 317 -23.48 10.07 14.83
CA LYS A 317 -24.28 10.98 15.68
C LYS A 317 -23.43 11.67 16.76
N ARG A 318 -22.24 11.14 17.05
CA ARG A 318 -21.31 11.64 18.06
C ARG A 318 -20.27 12.63 17.53
N PHE A 319 -20.24 12.85 16.23
CA PHE A 319 -19.41 13.93 15.72
C PHE A 319 -19.81 15.26 16.34
N ASP A 320 -18.81 16.05 16.69
CA ASP A 320 -18.97 17.44 17.09
C ASP A 320 -18.64 18.35 15.91
N PRO A 321 -19.64 18.73 15.10
CA PRO A 321 -19.42 19.58 13.95
C PRO A 321 -19.08 21.00 14.39
N ASN A 322 -18.27 21.70 13.59
CA ASN A 322 -18.04 23.12 13.74
C ASN A 322 -19.35 23.93 13.57
N GLU A 323 -19.36 25.19 14.01
CA GLU A 323 -20.57 26.03 13.94
C GLU A 323 -21.15 26.17 12.52
N PRO A 324 -20.34 26.35 11.45
CA PRO A 324 -20.86 26.35 10.07
C PRO A 324 -21.42 25.01 9.60
N ARG A 325 -21.19 23.92 10.35
CA ARG A 325 -21.54 22.53 9.97
C ARG A 325 -21.00 22.12 8.57
N ASN A 326 -19.81 22.62 8.26
CA ASN A 326 -19.07 22.29 7.04
C ASN A 326 -17.83 21.42 7.33
N GLY A 327 -17.74 20.86 8.51
CA GLY A 327 -16.67 19.96 8.97
C GLY A 327 -16.79 19.65 10.45
N ILE A 328 -15.77 19.00 10.98
CA ILE A 328 -15.60 18.62 12.39
C ILE A 328 -14.28 19.19 12.91
N LEU A 329 -14.25 19.71 14.12
CA LEU A 329 -13.05 20.29 14.68
C LEU A 329 -12.00 19.18 14.95
N LEU A 330 -10.80 19.34 14.37
CA LEU A 330 -9.66 18.44 14.58
C LEU A 330 -8.48 19.11 15.27
N PHE A 331 -8.67 20.31 15.84
CA PHE A 331 -7.69 21.02 16.67
C PHE A 331 -8.37 21.62 17.91
N GLY A 332 -7.57 21.90 18.94
CA GLY A 332 -8.06 22.42 20.22
C GLY A 332 -8.62 21.32 21.15
N ASP A 333 -9.01 21.74 22.36
CA ASP A 333 -9.42 20.81 23.43
C ASP A 333 -10.72 20.03 23.11
N GLU A 334 -11.56 20.58 22.25
CA GLU A 334 -12.82 19.95 21.82
C GLU A 334 -12.65 18.93 20.66
N SER A 335 -11.42 18.73 20.18
CA SER A 335 -11.13 17.86 19.02
C SER A 335 -11.04 16.36 19.35
N GLU A 336 -10.78 16.01 20.59
CA GLU A 336 -10.39 14.64 20.99
C GLU A 336 -11.47 13.59 20.63
N GLN A 337 -12.74 13.92 20.85
CA GLN A 337 -13.84 13.02 20.48
C GLN A 337 -13.89 12.77 18.96
N ASN A 338 -13.74 13.82 18.15
CA ASN A 338 -13.73 13.70 16.69
C ASN A 338 -12.53 12.93 16.20
N LYS A 339 -11.36 13.15 16.80
CA LYS A 339 -10.12 12.43 16.49
C LYS A 339 -10.24 10.93 16.80
N GLU A 340 -10.81 10.58 17.95
CA GLU A 340 -11.06 9.20 18.34
C GLU A 340 -12.04 8.53 17.37
N LEU A 341 -13.14 9.18 17.02
CA LEU A 341 -14.10 8.67 16.06
C LEU A 341 -13.48 8.42 14.69
N LEU A 342 -12.59 9.30 14.21
CA LEU A 342 -11.89 9.08 12.94
C LEU A 342 -10.91 7.91 12.99
N LYS A 343 -10.18 7.73 14.11
CA LYS A 343 -9.34 6.54 14.31
C LYS A 343 -10.18 5.26 14.28
N ASN A 344 -11.32 5.27 14.96
CA ASN A 344 -12.25 4.13 14.96
C ASN A 344 -12.86 3.90 13.55
N ALA A 345 -13.11 4.96 12.78
CA ALA A 345 -13.54 4.85 11.39
C ALA A 345 -12.49 4.13 10.52
N CYS A 346 -11.19 4.34 10.75
CA CYS A 346 -10.13 3.58 10.07
C CYS A 346 -10.18 2.09 10.41
N LEU A 347 -10.48 1.74 11.66
CA LEU A 347 -10.62 0.32 12.05
C LEU A 347 -11.86 -0.32 11.41
N LEU A 348 -12.97 0.39 11.43
CA LEU A 348 -14.22 -0.07 10.80
C LEU A 348 -14.07 -0.18 9.27
N TYR A 349 -13.28 0.71 8.66
CA TYR A 349 -12.95 0.66 7.24
C TYR A 349 -12.18 -0.62 6.87
N THR A 350 -11.29 -1.08 7.74
CA THR A 350 -10.61 -2.37 7.55
C THR A 350 -11.63 -3.51 7.43
N SER A 351 -12.61 -3.54 8.33
CA SER A 351 -13.69 -4.55 8.30
C SER A 351 -14.57 -4.43 7.04
N LEU A 352 -14.77 -3.21 6.54
CA LEU A 352 -15.53 -2.98 5.31
C LEU A 352 -14.81 -3.55 4.07
N ILE A 353 -13.50 -3.32 3.96
CA ILE A 353 -12.70 -3.87 2.86
C ILE A 353 -12.65 -5.40 2.95
N ASP A 354 -12.44 -5.96 4.14
CA ASP A 354 -12.52 -7.41 4.37
C ASP A 354 -13.85 -7.99 3.90
N TYR A 355 -14.95 -7.32 4.24
CA TYR A 355 -16.27 -7.73 3.78
C TYR A 355 -16.40 -7.72 2.26
N PHE A 356 -15.91 -6.68 1.58
CA PHE A 356 -15.91 -6.61 0.12
C PHE A 356 -15.11 -7.74 -0.52
N LEU A 357 -13.93 -8.03 0.02
CA LEU A 357 -13.07 -9.11 -0.47
C LEU A 357 -13.69 -10.49 -0.28
N GLN A 358 -14.24 -10.77 0.90
CA GLN A 358 -14.89 -12.05 1.22
C GLN A 358 -16.14 -12.30 0.37
N ASN A 359 -16.85 -11.24 -0.03
CA ASN A 359 -18.07 -11.33 -0.84
C ASN A 359 -17.85 -10.99 -2.32
N ASN A 360 -16.59 -10.95 -2.78
CA ASN A 360 -16.19 -10.75 -4.18
C ASN A 360 -16.79 -9.50 -4.86
N TYR A 361 -16.91 -8.39 -4.12
CA TYR A 361 -17.30 -7.11 -4.70
C TYR A 361 -16.30 -6.67 -5.78
N LYS A 362 -16.82 -6.11 -6.86
CA LYS A 362 -16.03 -5.54 -7.97
C LYS A 362 -15.81 -4.04 -7.74
N GLU A 363 -14.82 -3.50 -8.47
CA GLU A 363 -14.53 -2.07 -8.49
C GLU A 363 -14.14 -1.50 -7.11
N ILE A 364 -13.39 -2.30 -6.32
CA ILE A 364 -12.91 -1.94 -4.98
C ILE A 364 -12.09 -0.63 -5.00
N TYR A 365 -11.45 -0.30 -6.13
CA TYR A 365 -10.72 0.96 -6.31
C TYR A 365 -11.59 2.19 -6.01
N ASN A 366 -12.91 2.12 -6.18
CA ASN A 366 -13.84 3.20 -5.81
C ASN A 366 -13.92 3.43 -4.30
N ALA A 367 -13.58 2.43 -3.48
CA ALA A 367 -13.60 2.51 -2.02
C ALA A 367 -12.23 2.72 -1.37
N VAL A 368 -11.16 2.91 -2.16
CA VAL A 368 -9.80 3.13 -1.62
C VAL A 368 -9.21 4.49 -2.02
N HIS A 369 -9.90 5.25 -2.86
CA HIS A 369 -9.44 6.55 -3.31
C HIS A 369 -9.32 7.53 -2.14
N LEU A 370 -8.10 8.07 -1.94
CA LEU A 370 -7.79 9.08 -0.94
C LEU A 370 -7.50 10.42 -1.63
N PRO A 371 -8.47 11.35 -1.64
CA PRO A 371 -8.23 12.70 -2.17
C PRO A 371 -7.08 13.37 -1.43
N GLN A 372 -6.38 14.31 -2.06
CA GLN A 372 -5.39 15.14 -1.39
C GLN A 372 -6.02 15.94 -0.26
N ILE A 373 -5.30 16.08 0.86
CA ILE A 373 -5.78 16.87 1.99
C ILE A 373 -5.85 18.34 1.59
N VAL A 374 -7.08 18.85 1.51
CA VAL A 374 -7.32 20.26 1.30
C VAL A 374 -7.21 21.04 2.61
N SER A 375 -6.56 22.20 2.60
CA SER A 375 -6.44 23.06 3.78
C SER A 375 -7.81 23.64 4.13
N LYS A 376 -8.31 23.33 5.32
CA LYS A 376 -9.57 23.82 5.90
C LYS A 376 -9.29 24.34 7.30
N ASP A 377 -10.04 25.34 7.74
CA ASP A 377 -9.88 25.97 9.06
C ASP A 377 -10.10 25.02 10.25
N TRP A 378 -10.72 23.88 10.03
CA TRP A 378 -11.09 22.89 11.03
C TRP A 378 -10.23 21.61 10.96
N ILE A 379 -9.31 21.48 10.01
CA ILE A 379 -8.42 20.32 9.86
C ILE A 379 -7.05 20.63 10.47
N ASP A 380 -6.65 19.88 11.48
CA ASP A 380 -5.25 19.74 11.84
C ASP A 380 -4.58 18.81 10.82
N ARG A 381 -3.98 19.42 9.80
CA ARG A 381 -3.40 18.71 8.68
C ARG A 381 -2.34 17.72 9.13
N TYR A 382 -1.44 18.13 10.04
CA TYR A 382 -0.35 17.31 10.51
C TYR A 382 -0.86 16.08 11.25
N TRP A 383 -1.75 16.30 12.24
CA TRP A 383 -2.36 15.22 12.99
C TRP A 383 -3.12 14.26 12.06
N TYR A 384 -3.86 14.80 11.10
CA TYR A 384 -4.68 14.01 10.17
C TYR A 384 -3.82 13.14 9.25
N GLU A 385 -2.73 13.69 8.73
CA GLU A 385 -1.77 12.99 7.86
C GLU A 385 -1.12 11.82 8.62
N GLU A 386 -0.65 12.06 9.85
CA GLU A 386 0.02 11.06 10.67
C GLU A 386 -0.92 9.97 11.21
N ASN A 387 -2.11 10.36 11.68
CA ASN A 387 -2.97 9.43 12.43
C ASN A 387 -4.08 8.79 11.58
N ILE A 388 -4.44 9.39 10.44
CA ILE A 388 -5.53 8.90 9.61
C ILE A 388 -4.99 8.44 8.25
N ILE A 389 -4.35 9.32 7.48
CA ILE A 389 -3.90 8.98 6.13
C ILE A 389 -2.84 7.87 6.15
N SER A 390 -1.84 8.00 7.02
CA SER A 390 -0.79 6.98 7.16
C SER A 390 -1.37 5.64 7.59
N LEU A 391 -2.33 5.63 8.51
CA LEU A 391 -3.02 4.42 8.94
C LEU A 391 -3.83 3.79 7.80
N LEU A 392 -4.59 4.60 7.05
CA LEU A 392 -5.37 4.13 5.91
C LEU A 392 -4.47 3.58 4.80
N LYS A 393 -3.40 4.32 4.43
CA LYS A 393 -2.43 3.86 3.44
C LYS A 393 -1.81 2.52 3.83
N ASN A 394 -1.38 2.38 5.08
CA ASN A 394 -0.82 1.12 5.59
C ASN A 394 -1.85 -0.02 5.52
N LYS A 395 -3.09 0.24 5.94
CA LYS A 395 -4.13 -0.79 5.89
C LYS A 395 -4.51 -1.18 4.45
N ILE A 396 -4.70 -0.20 3.57
CA ILE A 396 -4.96 -0.45 2.15
C ILE A 396 -3.83 -1.29 1.52
N SER A 397 -2.58 -1.04 1.92
CA SER A 397 -1.42 -1.76 1.40
C SER A 397 -1.37 -3.24 1.80
N GLU A 398 -2.02 -3.63 2.88
CA GLU A 398 -2.04 -5.02 3.39
C GLU A 398 -3.08 -5.91 2.68
N PHE A 399 -4.11 -5.33 2.04
CA PHE A 399 -5.21 -6.10 1.48
C PHE A 399 -4.89 -6.71 0.10
N LYS A 400 -5.17 -8.00 -0.07
CA LYS A 400 -5.07 -8.73 -1.35
C LYS A 400 -6.26 -8.43 -2.27
N MET A 401 -6.38 -7.20 -2.71
CA MET A 401 -7.51 -6.73 -3.50
C MET A 401 -7.19 -6.49 -4.98
N PHE A 402 -5.92 -6.49 -5.35
CA PHE A 402 -5.48 -6.23 -6.71
C PHE A 402 -5.46 -7.53 -7.49
N THR A 403 -6.21 -7.57 -8.59
CA THR A 403 -6.17 -8.70 -9.51
C THR A 403 -5.03 -8.49 -10.50
N MET A 404 -4.12 -9.45 -10.55
CA MET A 404 -2.97 -9.42 -11.44
C MET A 404 -3.31 -9.99 -12.82
N THR A 405 -2.41 -9.84 -13.78
CA THR A 405 -2.58 -10.40 -15.14
C THR A 405 -2.64 -11.92 -15.17
N ASP A 406 -2.06 -12.60 -14.20
CA ASP A 406 -2.15 -14.05 -14.00
C ASP A 406 -3.38 -14.51 -13.21
N GLU A 407 -4.35 -13.59 -12.98
CA GLU A 407 -5.55 -13.79 -12.17
C GLU A 407 -5.30 -13.98 -10.67
N SER A 408 -4.06 -13.94 -10.20
CA SER A 408 -3.75 -13.98 -8.78
C SER A 408 -4.20 -12.68 -8.09
N LYS A 409 -4.36 -12.73 -6.76
CA LYS A 409 -4.67 -11.53 -5.97
C LYS A 409 -3.49 -11.17 -5.08
N GLN A 410 -3.04 -9.94 -5.20
CA GLN A 410 -1.92 -9.41 -4.43
C GLN A 410 -2.35 -8.23 -3.54
N ALA A 411 -1.56 -8.00 -2.49
CA ALA A 411 -1.57 -6.78 -1.71
C ALA A 411 -0.55 -5.79 -2.28
N LEU A 412 -0.72 -4.51 -2.01
CA LEU A 412 0.20 -3.48 -2.48
C LEU A 412 1.62 -3.71 -1.94
N CYS A 413 1.71 -4.11 -0.66
CA CYS A 413 2.97 -4.47 -0.03
C CYS A 413 2.89 -5.88 0.57
N ASP A 414 4.05 -6.54 0.69
CA ASP A 414 4.19 -7.79 1.42
C ASP A 414 4.23 -7.57 2.94
N GLU A 415 4.33 -8.65 3.71
CA GLU A 415 4.42 -8.60 5.18
C GLU A 415 5.70 -7.92 5.71
N TRP A 416 6.68 -7.66 4.85
CA TRP A 416 7.92 -6.95 5.14
C TRP A 416 7.88 -5.48 4.69
N GLY A 417 6.74 -5.03 4.12
CA GLY A 417 6.56 -3.69 3.57
C GLY A 417 7.23 -3.47 2.21
N GLN A 418 7.62 -4.55 1.50
CA GLN A 418 8.12 -4.45 0.13
C GLN A 418 6.94 -4.40 -0.86
N GLU A 419 7.08 -3.58 -1.89
CA GLU A 419 6.07 -3.40 -2.92
C GLU A 419 5.90 -4.67 -3.76
N ASN A 420 4.67 -5.18 -3.81
CA ASN A 420 4.29 -6.38 -4.56
C ASN A 420 3.69 -6.07 -5.93
N ILE A 421 3.33 -4.82 -6.18
CA ILE A 421 2.56 -4.42 -7.34
C ILE A 421 3.33 -3.38 -8.12
N PHE A 422 3.35 -3.52 -9.42
CA PHE A 422 3.92 -2.55 -10.34
C PHE A 422 2.83 -1.62 -10.86
N LEU A 423 2.96 -0.34 -10.53
CA LEU A 423 2.12 0.73 -11.03
C LEU A 423 3.00 1.76 -11.73
N SER A 424 2.64 2.11 -12.96
CA SER A 424 3.49 2.99 -13.78
C SER A 424 3.72 4.35 -13.13
N SER A 425 4.97 4.80 -13.15
CA SER A 425 5.38 6.13 -12.70
C SER A 425 5.32 7.21 -13.80
N ASP A 426 4.89 6.83 -15.01
CA ASP A 426 4.84 7.74 -16.16
C ASP A 426 3.50 8.50 -16.25
N ASP A 427 3.55 9.80 -16.54
CA ASP A 427 2.36 10.65 -16.62
C ASP A 427 1.57 10.45 -17.92
N SER A 428 2.25 10.03 -19.02
CA SER A 428 1.61 9.80 -20.31
C SER A 428 0.89 8.45 -20.33
N GLU A 429 -0.41 8.44 -20.62
CA GLU A 429 -1.22 7.24 -20.79
C GLU A 429 -0.61 6.26 -21.84
N GLU A 430 -0.11 6.80 -22.97
CA GLU A 430 0.53 5.98 -23.99
C GLU A 430 1.83 5.30 -23.51
N ILE A 431 2.57 5.95 -22.62
CA ILE A 431 3.78 5.36 -22.01
C ILE A 431 3.35 4.33 -20.96
N ARG A 432 2.34 4.65 -20.13
CA ARG A 432 1.81 3.71 -19.14
C ARG A 432 1.32 2.42 -19.78
N ASP A 433 0.56 2.51 -20.87
CA ASP A 433 0.08 1.34 -21.63
C ASP A 433 1.25 0.48 -22.14
N ALA A 434 2.28 1.12 -22.70
CA ALA A 434 3.44 0.39 -23.20
C ALA A 434 4.27 -0.26 -22.05
N VAL A 435 4.44 0.44 -20.94
CA VAL A 435 5.07 -0.09 -19.72
C VAL A 435 4.25 -1.26 -19.19
N TRP A 436 2.91 -1.11 -19.14
CA TRP A 436 2.01 -2.18 -18.72
C TRP A 436 2.15 -3.43 -19.60
N GLN A 437 2.17 -3.27 -20.93
CA GLN A 437 2.33 -4.40 -21.86
C GLN A 437 3.64 -5.15 -21.64
N LEU A 438 4.71 -4.45 -21.29
CA LEU A 438 6.01 -5.05 -21.03
C LEU A 438 6.07 -5.68 -19.62
N SER A 439 5.62 -4.96 -18.61
CA SER A 439 5.62 -5.46 -17.23
C SER A 439 4.70 -6.68 -17.05
N SER A 440 3.56 -6.73 -17.73
CA SER A 440 2.63 -7.85 -17.67
C SER A 440 3.22 -9.17 -18.22
N GLN A 441 4.19 -9.08 -19.09
CA GLN A 441 4.91 -10.24 -19.59
C GLN A 441 6.04 -10.69 -18.66
N LEU A 442 6.73 -9.73 -18.00
CA LEU A 442 7.80 -10.04 -17.04
C LEU A 442 7.25 -10.49 -15.69
N HIS A 443 6.24 -9.82 -15.21
CA HIS A 443 5.68 -9.97 -13.87
C HIS A 443 4.15 -10.03 -13.92
N PRO A 444 3.58 -11.10 -14.49
CA PRO A 444 2.13 -11.25 -14.54
C PRO A 444 1.50 -11.34 -13.14
N ASP A 445 2.29 -11.76 -12.14
CA ASP A 445 1.96 -11.85 -10.73
C ASP A 445 2.06 -10.51 -9.96
N LYS A 446 2.64 -9.48 -10.58
CA LYS A 446 2.81 -8.14 -9.99
C LYS A 446 2.17 -7.02 -10.81
N THR A 447 1.77 -7.29 -12.03
CA THR A 447 1.16 -6.31 -12.92
C THR A 447 -0.35 -6.43 -12.88
N ILE A 448 -1.04 -5.34 -12.55
CA ILE A 448 -2.51 -5.28 -12.43
C ILE A 448 -3.16 -5.64 -13.77
N CYS A 449 -4.30 -6.33 -13.75
CA CYS A 449 -5.04 -6.72 -14.96
C CYS A 449 -5.47 -5.48 -15.78
N ASN A 450 -5.49 -5.61 -17.10
CA ASN A 450 -5.71 -4.49 -18.03
C ASN A 450 -7.02 -3.72 -17.78
N SER A 451 -8.08 -4.40 -17.38
CA SER A 451 -9.39 -3.78 -17.13
C SER A 451 -9.37 -2.75 -15.99
N ASP A 452 -8.42 -2.87 -15.07
CA ASP A 452 -8.43 -2.12 -13.81
C ASP A 452 -7.21 -1.22 -13.61
N VAL A 453 -6.15 -1.37 -14.44
CA VAL A 453 -4.88 -0.67 -14.24
C VAL A 453 -5.03 0.87 -14.17
N GLU A 454 -5.74 1.50 -15.11
CA GLU A 454 -5.94 2.95 -15.12
C GLU A 454 -6.83 3.44 -13.97
N LYS A 455 -7.77 2.60 -13.54
CA LYS A 455 -8.63 2.90 -12.40
C LYS A 455 -7.84 2.85 -11.09
N TRP A 456 -6.98 1.86 -10.93
CA TRP A 456 -6.05 1.82 -9.79
C TRP A 456 -5.02 2.95 -9.85
N TYR A 457 -4.50 3.28 -11.03
CA TYR A 457 -3.60 4.41 -11.21
C TYR A 457 -4.21 5.74 -10.74
N SER A 458 -5.50 5.97 -11.02
CA SER A 458 -6.21 7.17 -10.59
C SER A 458 -6.65 7.15 -9.13
N SER A 459 -6.83 5.97 -8.53
CA SER A 459 -7.35 5.81 -7.16
C SER A 459 -6.28 5.76 -6.10
N LEU A 460 -5.09 5.24 -6.43
CA LEU A 460 -3.97 5.16 -5.49
C LEU A 460 -3.17 6.48 -5.44
N TRP A 461 -2.47 6.68 -4.35
CA TRP A 461 -1.62 7.84 -4.13
C TRP A 461 -0.31 7.74 -4.93
N GLU A 462 0.34 8.88 -5.14
CA GLU A 462 1.47 9.03 -6.06
C GLU A 462 2.67 8.14 -5.68
N GLU A 463 2.92 7.94 -4.38
CA GLU A 463 4.02 7.11 -3.89
C GLU A 463 3.92 5.63 -4.29
N CYS A 464 2.72 5.16 -4.67
CA CYS A 464 2.54 3.80 -5.19
C CYS A 464 3.04 3.61 -6.63
N ARG A 465 3.37 4.70 -7.32
CA ARG A 465 3.83 4.68 -8.72
C ARG A 465 5.32 4.40 -8.77
N ASN A 466 5.65 3.13 -8.79
CA ASN A 466 6.99 2.61 -8.51
C ASN A 466 7.69 2.00 -9.73
N TYR A 467 7.00 1.77 -10.85
CA TYR A 467 7.51 1.02 -11.98
C TYR A 467 7.31 1.76 -13.30
N GLY A 468 8.37 2.34 -13.83
CA GLY A 468 8.37 3.05 -15.11
C GLY A 468 9.40 2.48 -16.08
N VAL A 469 9.65 3.25 -17.13
CA VAL A 469 10.65 2.88 -18.16
C VAL A 469 12.04 2.67 -17.56
N ALA A 470 12.39 3.41 -16.51
CA ALA A 470 13.70 3.32 -15.89
C ALA A 470 13.87 2.01 -15.09
N GLU A 471 12.87 1.62 -14.35
CA GLU A 471 12.84 0.37 -13.58
C GLU A 471 12.85 -0.83 -14.52
N LEU A 472 12.03 -0.78 -15.57
CA LEU A 472 11.98 -1.79 -16.62
C LEU A 472 13.36 -2.00 -17.29
N ILE A 473 14.07 -0.92 -17.59
CA ILE A 473 15.42 -0.98 -18.17
C ILE A 473 16.42 -1.55 -17.16
N ALA A 474 16.37 -1.12 -15.90
CA ALA A 474 17.27 -1.61 -14.85
C ALA A 474 17.08 -3.11 -14.60
N GLU A 475 15.83 -3.58 -14.66
CA GLU A 475 15.51 -4.98 -14.51
C GLU A 475 16.02 -5.83 -15.67
N LEU A 476 15.83 -5.35 -16.91
CA LEU A 476 16.42 -6.02 -18.09
C LEU A 476 17.94 -6.07 -18.02
N GLU A 477 18.58 -5.01 -17.55
CA GLU A 477 20.02 -5.02 -17.31
C GLU A 477 20.41 -6.08 -16.27
N SER A 478 19.58 -6.27 -15.23
CA SER A 478 19.77 -7.34 -14.24
C SER A 478 19.55 -8.75 -14.82
N ILE A 479 18.55 -8.92 -15.68
CA ILE A 479 18.31 -10.17 -16.41
C ILE A 479 19.53 -10.52 -17.24
N GLY A 480 20.14 -9.57 -17.91
CA GLY A 480 21.46 -9.62 -18.51
C GLY A 480 21.61 -10.48 -19.75
N SER A 481 20.60 -11.25 -20.14
CA SER A 481 20.67 -12.05 -21.36
C SER A 481 19.30 -12.40 -21.95
N LEU A 482 19.29 -12.63 -23.25
CA LEU A 482 18.11 -13.02 -24.00
C LEU A 482 17.58 -14.40 -23.58
N ASP A 483 18.45 -15.33 -23.25
CA ASP A 483 18.04 -16.67 -22.77
C ASP A 483 17.31 -16.60 -21.45
N ARG A 484 17.80 -15.77 -20.52
CA ARG A 484 17.11 -15.55 -19.25
C ARG A 484 15.78 -14.83 -19.46
N LEU A 485 15.74 -13.86 -20.39
CA LEU A 485 14.50 -13.19 -20.75
C LEU A 485 13.49 -14.17 -21.39
N SER A 486 13.96 -15.05 -22.29
CA SER A 486 13.13 -16.10 -22.93
C SER A 486 12.58 -17.14 -21.95
N ALA A 487 13.18 -17.28 -20.78
CA ALA A 487 12.64 -18.12 -19.71
C ALA A 487 11.46 -17.46 -18.96
N ILE A 488 11.31 -16.15 -19.11
CA ILE A 488 10.30 -15.33 -18.40
C ILE A 488 9.16 -14.98 -19.37
N VAL A 489 9.50 -14.45 -20.56
CA VAL A 489 8.51 -13.98 -21.53
C VAL A 489 8.38 -14.97 -22.69
N SER A 490 7.19 -15.02 -23.31
CA SER A 490 6.88 -15.98 -24.38
C SER A 490 7.69 -15.72 -25.66
N ASP A 491 7.97 -14.47 -25.99
CA ASP A 491 8.78 -14.02 -27.13
C ASP A 491 9.70 -12.87 -26.73
N ALA A 492 10.93 -13.20 -26.36
CA ALA A 492 11.91 -12.22 -25.92
C ALA A 492 12.36 -11.26 -27.04
N VAL A 493 12.26 -11.67 -28.30
CA VAL A 493 12.64 -10.81 -29.43
C VAL A 493 11.58 -9.75 -29.66
N GLU A 494 10.31 -10.15 -29.70
CA GLU A 494 9.20 -9.20 -29.83
C GLU A 494 9.14 -8.27 -28.61
N TYR A 495 9.35 -8.81 -27.41
CA TYR A 495 9.43 -8.03 -26.16
C TYR A 495 10.46 -6.90 -26.25
N LEU A 496 11.70 -7.21 -26.66
CA LEU A 496 12.76 -6.21 -26.80
C LEU A 496 12.45 -5.19 -27.91
N ASN A 497 11.85 -5.64 -29.03
CA ASN A 497 11.43 -4.72 -30.09
C ASN A 497 10.36 -3.73 -29.59
N GLN A 498 9.41 -4.18 -28.79
CA GLN A 498 8.41 -3.30 -28.16
C GLN A 498 9.09 -2.30 -27.20
N LEU A 499 10.05 -2.77 -26.39
CA LEU A 499 10.81 -1.90 -25.51
C LEU A 499 11.63 -0.85 -26.28
N TYR A 500 12.35 -1.27 -27.33
CA TYR A 500 13.13 -0.32 -28.14
C TYR A 500 12.22 0.69 -28.83
N ASN A 501 11.05 0.27 -29.31
CA ASN A 501 10.05 1.19 -29.86
C ASN A 501 9.57 2.21 -28.79
N LEU A 502 9.28 1.75 -27.56
CA LEU A 502 8.95 2.62 -26.45
C LEU A 502 10.05 3.66 -26.20
N ILE A 503 11.29 3.23 -26.10
CA ILE A 503 12.44 4.11 -25.83
C ILE A 503 12.65 5.10 -26.99
N TYR A 504 12.68 4.63 -28.25
CA TYR A 504 13.02 5.45 -29.41
C TYR A 504 11.90 6.41 -29.83
N VAL A 505 10.64 6.02 -29.71
CA VAL A 505 9.50 6.76 -30.27
C VAL A 505 8.81 7.60 -29.19
N LYS A 506 8.56 7.02 -28.02
CA LYS A 506 7.74 7.65 -26.98
C LYS A 506 8.55 8.44 -25.93
N CYS A 507 9.81 8.06 -25.69
CA CYS A 507 10.68 8.69 -24.70
C CYS A 507 11.76 9.58 -25.32
N SER A 508 11.44 10.30 -26.37
CA SER A 508 12.36 11.00 -27.29
C SER A 508 13.39 11.96 -26.64
N CYS A 509 13.13 12.48 -25.45
CA CYS A 509 14.05 13.42 -24.78
C CYS A 509 15.15 12.76 -23.93
N LYS A 510 15.11 11.44 -23.69
CA LYS A 510 16.09 10.69 -22.88
C LYS A 510 16.85 9.61 -23.66
N THR A 511 16.54 9.43 -24.93
CA THR A 511 16.94 8.32 -25.79
C THR A 511 18.46 8.13 -25.85
N ASP A 512 19.21 9.21 -26.09
CA ASP A 512 20.66 9.13 -26.29
C ASP A 512 21.46 8.72 -25.04
N ILE A 513 21.00 9.12 -23.85
CA ILE A 513 21.66 8.80 -22.58
C ILE A 513 21.36 7.35 -22.20
N THR A 514 20.11 6.93 -22.29
CA THR A 514 19.68 5.56 -21.98
C THR A 514 20.34 4.55 -22.89
N MET A 515 20.44 4.85 -24.19
CA MET A 515 21.03 3.96 -25.18
C MET A 515 22.55 3.78 -25.03
N ARG A 516 23.23 4.72 -24.35
CA ARG A 516 24.70 4.66 -24.15
C ARG A 516 25.09 4.14 -22.76
N SER A 517 24.17 4.12 -21.80
CA SER A 517 24.48 3.85 -20.40
C SER A 517 23.93 2.54 -19.86
N ASN A 518 23.00 1.88 -20.56
CA ASN A 518 22.35 0.67 -20.07
C ASN A 518 22.65 -0.55 -20.95
N LYS A 519 22.95 -1.68 -20.31
CA LYS A 519 23.23 -2.97 -20.96
C LYS A 519 21.94 -3.72 -21.24
N ILE A 520 21.25 -3.34 -22.31
CA ILE A 520 19.96 -3.92 -22.70
C ILE A 520 19.93 -4.41 -24.16
N PHE A 521 21.08 -4.37 -24.86
CA PHE A 521 21.18 -4.74 -26.28
C PHE A 521 21.86 -6.09 -26.40
N PRO A 522 21.18 -7.12 -26.94
CA PRO A 522 21.74 -8.46 -27.02
C PRO A 522 22.84 -8.53 -28.07
N ASN A 523 23.96 -9.14 -27.70
CA ASN A 523 24.97 -9.61 -28.63
C ASN A 523 24.56 -11.00 -29.19
N GLN A 524 25.36 -11.58 -30.06
CA GLN A 524 25.10 -12.89 -30.65
C GLN A 524 25.17 -14.06 -29.65
N HIS A 525 25.67 -13.86 -28.45
CA HIS A 525 25.51 -14.79 -27.33
C HIS A 525 24.20 -14.57 -26.56
N GLY A 526 23.41 -13.61 -26.98
CA GLY A 526 22.24 -13.21 -26.25
C GLY A 526 22.53 -12.46 -24.96
N GLN A 527 23.79 -12.11 -24.68
CA GLN A 527 24.17 -11.29 -23.53
C GLN A 527 23.86 -9.82 -23.78
N PHE A 528 23.31 -9.14 -22.78
CA PHE A 528 22.99 -7.74 -22.91
C PHE A 528 24.23 -6.87 -22.69
N CYS A 529 24.49 -5.97 -23.64
CA CYS A 529 25.65 -5.11 -23.73
C CYS A 529 25.23 -3.65 -23.87
N LEU A 530 26.20 -2.75 -23.74
CA LEU A 530 26.01 -1.36 -24.16
C LEU A 530 25.95 -1.27 -25.69
N LEU A 531 25.14 -0.37 -26.22
CA LEU A 531 24.99 -0.22 -27.67
C LEU A 531 26.32 0.13 -28.35
N ASN A 532 27.20 0.92 -27.71
CA ASN A 532 28.50 1.31 -28.24
C ASN A 532 29.55 0.19 -28.18
N GLU A 533 29.30 -0.90 -27.47
CA GLU A 533 30.13 -2.10 -27.43
C GLU A 533 29.81 -3.05 -28.61
N LEU A 534 28.66 -2.85 -29.26
CA LEU A 534 28.16 -3.71 -30.32
C LEU A 534 28.49 -3.17 -31.71
N LYS A 535 28.63 -4.11 -32.63
CA LYS A 535 28.80 -3.88 -34.07
C LYS A 535 27.76 -4.72 -34.83
N GLU A 536 27.32 -4.21 -35.96
CA GLU A 536 26.51 -4.98 -36.90
C GLU A 536 27.34 -6.07 -37.55
N ASP A 537 26.78 -7.26 -37.72
CA ASP A 537 27.43 -8.38 -38.40
C ASP A 537 27.47 -8.14 -39.91
N GLY A 538 28.65 -7.92 -40.45
CA GLY A 538 28.89 -7.71 -41.87
C GLY A 538 28.82 -9.00 -42.71
N GLY A 539 28.16 -10.04 -42.24
CA GLY A 539 28.02 -11.34 -42.93
C GLY A 539 29.16 -12.32 -42.60
N ILE A 540 29.63 -12.31 -41.37
CA ILE A 540 30.68 -13.21 -40.88
C ILE A 540 30.06 -14.60 -40.68
N ASP A 541 30.64 -15.60 -41.36
CA ASP A 541 30.20 -17.00 -41.33
C ASP A 541 30.29 -17.60 -39.91
N GLU A 542 29.30 -18.41 -39.49
CA GLU A 542 29.29 -19.05 -38.19
C GLU A 542 30.48 -19.99 -37.95
N VAL A 543 30.93 -20.69 -38.99
CA VAL A 543 32.16 -21.51 -38.89
C VAL A 543 33.37 -20.66 -38.56
N PHE A 544 33.44 -19.47 -39.10
CA PHE A 544 34.51 -18.53 -38.82
C PHE A 544 34.41 -17.95 -37.39
N LYS A 545 33.21 -17.63 -36.91
CA LYS A 545 33.01 -17.17 -35.53
C LYS A 545 33.43 -18.26 -34.54
N ASN A 546 33.03 -19.50 -34.79
CA ASN A 546 33.44 -20.65 -33.96
C ASN A 546 34.96 -20.84 -33.95
N ALA A 547 35.61 -20.63 -35.07
CA ALA A 547 37.10 -20.67 -35.16
C ALA A 547 37.74 -19.52 -34.37
N ALA A 548 37.15 -18.33 -34.38
CA ALA A 548 37.60 -17.17 -33.60
C ALA A 548 37.50 -17.41 -32.11
N ASP A 549 36.37 -17.96 -31.65
CA ASP A 549 36.13 -18.32 -30.24
C ASP A 549 37.23 -19.23 -29.70
N MET A 550 37.70 -20.16 -30.51
CA MET A 550 38.72 -21.14 -30.13
C MET A 550 40.12 -20.55 -29.94
N ILE A 551 40.43 -19.40 -30.48
CA ILE A 551 41.68 -18.69 -30.23
C ILE A 551 41.55 -17.52 -29.26
N GLY A 552 40.44 -17.45 -28.54
CA GLY A 552 40.17 -16.40 -27.56
C GLY A 552 39.67 -15.10 -28.15
N ILE A 553 39.14 -15.15 -29.38
CA ILE A 553 38.46 -14.01 -30.00
C ILE A 553 36.98 -14.30 -30.06
N ASP A 554 36.26 -13.87 -29.06
CA ASP A 554 34.79 -13.98 -29.02
C ASP A 554 34.16 -12.84 -29.84
N LEU A 555 33.98 -13.11 -31.16
CA LEU A 555 33.32 -12.13 -32.04
C LEU A 555 31.87 -11.92 -31.68
N ARG A 556 31.17 -12.98 -31.21
CA ARG A 556 29.76 -12.90 -30.88
C ARG A 556 29.49 -11.99 -29.69
N SER A 557 30.46 -11.81 -28.80
CA SER A 557 30.35 -10.86 -27.70
C SER A 557 30.28 -9.39 -28.15
N GLU A 558 30.88 -9.09 -29.31
CA GLU A 558 30.91 -7.73 -29.89
C GLU A 558 29.90 -7.53 -31.03
N LEU A 559 29.31 -8.62 -31.54
CA LEU A 559 28.34 -8.55 -32.63
C LEU A 559 26.92 -8.50 -32.08
N ALA A 560 26.16 -7.53 -32.60
CA ALA A 560 24.73 -7.45 -32.29
C ALA A 560 23.97 -8.70 -32.76
N ASP A 561 22.98 -9.12 -32.02
CA ASP A 561 22.09 -10.22 -32.41
C ASP A 561 21.34 -9.85 -33.70
N ASN A 562 21.43 -10.71 -34.71
CA ASN A 562 20.92 -10.45 -36.04
C ASN A 562 19.37 -10.35 -36.15
N ARG A 563 18.67 -10.68 -35.07
CA ARG A 563 17.20 -10.54 -34.97
C ARG A 563 16.78 -9.10 -34.70
N PHE A 564 17.72 -8.22 -34.35
CA PHE A 564 17.48 -6.82 -34.04
C PHE A 564 18.20 -5.89 -35.03
N SER A 565 17.62 -4.74 -35.29
CA SER A 565 18.21 -3.71 -36.12
C SER A 565 18.44 -2.45 -35.29
N PHE A 566 19.69 -2.16 -34.98
CA PHE A 566 20.06 -0.99 -34.18
C PHE A 566 20.55 0.14 -35.07
N ARG A 567 20.09 1.35 -34.81
CA ARG A 567 20.56 2.56 -35.50
C ARG A 567 21.93 2.99 -34.98
N SER A 568 22.81 3.43 -35.87
CA SER A 568 24.08 4.09 -35.51
C SER A 568 25.17 3.21 -34.91
N ILE A 569 25.15 1.90 -35.12
CA ILE A 569 26.28 1.04 -34.78
C ILE A 569 27.17 0.80 -36.02
N SER A 570 28.49 0.61 -35.82
CA SER A 570 29.42 0.31 -36.88
C SER A 570 29.34 -1.15 -37.33
N ILE A 571 29.61 -1.42 -38.60
CA ILE A 571 29.64 -2.77 -39.15
C ILE A 571 30.99 -3.41 -38.87
N MET A 572 31.04 -4.65 -38.41
CA MET A 572 32.25 -5.45 -38.36
C MET A 572 32.33 -6.26 -39.66
N SER A 573 33.25 -5.93 -40.53
CA SER A 573 33.45 -6.70 -41.77
C SER A 573 34.17 -8.02 -41.50
N PHE A 574 34.01 -8.99 -42.45
CA PHE A 574 34.79 -10.20 -42.43
C PHE A 574 36.31 -9.98 -42.39
N ASN A 575 36.79 -8.96 -43.09
CA ASN A 575 38.22 -8.63 -43.13
C ASN A 575 38.74 -8.12 -41.76
N ASP A 576 37.93 -7.35 -41.02
CA ASP A 576 38.32 -6.89 -39.69
C ASP A 576 38.42 -8.06 -38.72
N ALA A 577 37.44 -8.99 -38.75
CA ALA A 577 37.45 -10.20 -37.96
C ALA A 577 38.64 -11.13 -38.33
N ALA A 578 38.91 -11.33 -39.64
CA ALA A 578 40.02 -12.15 -40.11
C ALA A 578 41.38 -11.56 -39.70
N TYR A 579 41.53 -10.22 -39.76
CA TYR A 579 42.76 -9.56 -39.34
C TYR A 579 43.01 -9.78 -37.82
N ARG A 580 42.01 -9.66 -36.98
CA ARG A 580 42.10 -9.93 -35.52
C ARG A 580 42.52 -11.36 -35.24
N MET A 581 41.90 -12.35 -35.93
CA MET A 581 42.30 -13.77 -35.83
C MET A 581 43.74 -14.05 -36.20
N ILE A 582 44.23 -13.48 -37.31
CA ILE A 582 45.61 -13.68 -37.76
C ILE A 582 46.60 -13.18 -36.71
N ILE A 583 46.36 -11.99 -36.14
CA ILE A 583 47.25 -11.43 -35.11
C ILE A 583 47.26 -12.33 -33.87
N GLN A 584 46.12 -12.78 -33.42
CA GLN A 584 46.00 -13.61 -32.22
C GLN A 584 46.66 -14.99 -32.42
N ALA A 585 46.41 -15.63 -33.55
CA ALA A 585 47.03 -16.91 -33.90
C ALA A 585 48.58 -16.83 -33.97
N GLN A 586 49.15 -15.73 -34.40
CA GLN A 586 50.61 -15.50 -34.41
C GLN A 586 51.21 -15.35 -33.01
N ASN A 587 50.47 -14.84 -32.04
CA ASN A 587 50.96 -14.61 -30.67
C ASN A 587 50.94 -15.87 -29.79
N ASP A 588 50.12 -16.89 -30.14
CA ASP A 588 49.87 -18.07 -29.29
C ASP A 588 50.81 -19.26 -29.48
N VAL A 589 51.84 -19.11 -30.36
CA VAL A 589 52.78 -20.21 -30.72
C VAL A 589 53.73 -20.62 -29.58
N LYS A 590 53.64 -19.98 -28.39
CA LYS A 590 54.64 -20.11 -27.32
C LYS A 590 54.44 -21.26 -26.31
N ASN A 591 53.28 -21.95 -26.22
CA ASN A 591 53.00 -23.05 -25.26
C ASN A 591 52.75 -24.40 -26.02
N LYS A 592 53.81 -25.13 -26.27
CA LYS A 592 53.84 -26.11 -27.32
C LYS A 592 53.26 -27.53 -27.08
N ALA A 593 52.96 -27.97 -25.87
CA ALA A 593 52.58 -29.40 -25.68
C ALA A 593 51.08 -29.63 -25.55
N ASP A 594 50.43 -28.95 -24.61
CA ASP A 594 48.98 -29.13 -24.38
C ASP A 594 48.16 -28.40 -25.44
N ASN A 595 48.58 -27.24 -25.89
CA ASN A 595 48.02 -26.49 -26.99
C ASN A 595 48.04 -27.28 -28.34
N PHE A 596 49.05 -28.15 -28.55
CA PHE A 596 49.10 -29.00 -29.74
C PHE A 596 47.89 -29.97 -29.82
N TYR A 597 47.52 -30.55 -28.70
CA TYR A 597 46.31 -31.42 -28.66
C TYR A 597 45.01 -30.66 -28.84
N LEU A 598 44.92 -29.42 -28.37
CA LEU A 598 43.80 -28.56 -28.64
C LEU A 598 43.73 -28.16 -30.13
N TYR A 599 44.90 -27.89 -30.74
CA TYR A 599 44.96 -27.63 -32.17
C TYR A 599 44.53 -28.87 -32.99
N ILE A 600 44.95 -30.08 -32.63
CA ILE A 600 44.50 -31.33 -33.27
C ILE A 600 42.96 -31.42 -33.15
N ILE A 601 42.38 -31.22 -32.00
CA ILE A 601 40.94 -31.24 -31.78
C ILE A 601 40.23 -30.21 -32.69
N GLY A 602 40.80 -29.01 -32.82
CA GLY A 602 40.21 -27.92 -33.59
C GLY A 602 40.27 -28.09 -35.11
N ILE A 603 41.34 -28.70 -35.67
CA ILE A 603 41.51 -28.84 -37.10
C ILE A 603 40.86 -30.11 -37.71
N HIS A 604 40.32 -31.03 -36.91
CA HIS A 604 39.72 -32.25 -37.41
C HIS A 604 38.49 -31.96 -38.27
N LYS A 605 38.52 -32.47 -39.50
CA LYS A 605 37.40 -32.36 -40.44
C LYS A 605 36.41 -33.50 -40.29
N GLY A 606 35.34 -33.24 -39.64
CA GLY A 606 34.24 -34.18 -39.46
C GLY A 606 33.45 -33.87 -38.19
N SER A 607 32.13 -33.81 -38.26
CA SER A 607 31.27 -33.64 -37.10
C SER A 607 31.12 -34.92 -36.29
N ILE A 608 32.15 -35.33 -35.57
CA ILE A 608 32.00 -36.41 -34.60
C ILE A 608 31.38 -35.78 -33.36
N SER A 609 30.24 -36.28 -32.90
CA SER A 609 29.54 -35.72 -31.74
C SER A 609 30.40 -35.59 -30.49
N LYS A 610 31.36 -36.51 -30.27
CA LYS A 610 32.35 -36.44 -29.20
C LYS A 610 33.25 -35.21 -29.25
N GLN A 611 33.72 -34.84 -30.46
CA GLN A 611 34.58 -33.66 -30.67
C GLN A 611 33.82 -32.38 -30.33
N ALA A 612 32.63 -32.20 -30.87
CA ALA A 612 31.82 -31.03 -30.67
C ALA A 612 31.44 -30.83 -29.17
N SER A 613 31.05 -31.90 -28.51
CA SER A 613 30.74 -31.90 -27.09
C SER A 613 31.95 -31.56 -26.19
N PHE A 614 33.12 -32.15 -26.54
CA PHE A 614 34.37 -31.82 -25.82
C PHE A 614 34.76 -30.34 -26.00
N ILE A 615 34.72 -29.86 -27.23
CA ILE A 615 35.05 -28.46 -27.54
C ILE A 615 34.11 -27.54 -26.77
N SER A 616 32.81 -27.83 -26.74
CA SER A 616 31.84 -27.04 -25.95
C SER A 616 32.18 -27.03 -24.46
N ALA A 617 32.45 -28.19 -23.86
CA ALA A 617 32.80 -28.30 -22.44
C ALA A 617 34.12 -27.59 -22.12
N TYR A 618 35.13 -27.79 -22.99
CA TYR A 618 36.43 -27.15 -22.85
C TYR A 618 36.31 -25.61 -22.89
N ASN A 619 35.63 -25.09 -23.91
CA ASN A 619 35.50 -23.65 -24.13
C ASN A 619 34.70 -22.96 -23.02
N ALA A 620 33.72 -23.64 -22.44
CA ALA A 620 33.01 -23.11 -21.28
C ALA A 620 33.90 -23.03 -20.03
N LEU A 621 34.87 -23.91 -19.87
CA LEU A 621 35.82 -23.87 -18.74
C LEU A 621 37.02 -22.94 -18.98
N TYR A 622 37.50 -22.86 -20.22
CA TYR A 622 38.67 -22.11 -20.63
C TYR A 622 38.31 -21.02 -21.64
N SER A 623 37.36 -20.15 -21.26
CA SER A 623 36.86 -19.07 -22.11
C SER A 623 37.95 -18.09 -22.59
N GLY A 624 39.07 -17.96 -21.87
CA GLY A 624 40.23 -17.16 -22.28
C GLY A 624 41.17 -17.82 -23.30
N SER A 625 40.99 -19.12 -23.59
CA SER A 625 41.86 -19.86 -24.52
C SER A 625 41.13 -20.98 -25.24
N PRO A 626 40.08 -20.67 -26.00
CA PRO A 626 39.22 -21.65 -26.61
C PRO A 626 39.89 -22.38 -27.78
N ILE A 627 39.34 -23.57 -28.11
CA ILE A 627 39.84 -24.40 -29.23
C ILE A 627 39.39 -23.76 -30.55
N ILE A 628 40.33 -23.58 -31.46
CA ILE A 628 40.04 -23.10 -32.81
C ILE A 628 39.57 -24.26 -33.69
N VAL A 629 38.42 -24.12 -34.32
CA VAL A 629 37.92 -25.10 -35.27
C VAL A 629 38.16 -24.66 -36.71
N PHE A 630 39.05 -25.30 -37.38
CA PHE A 630 39.36 -24.96 -38.78
C PHE A 630 38.73 -25.91 -39.79
N ASN A 631 38.23 -27.06 -39.36
CA ASN A 631 37.68 -28.12 -40.25
C ASN A 631 38.58 -28.42 -41.47
N ALA A 632 39.87 -28.37 -41.28
CA ALA A 632 40.85 -28.33 -42.41
C ALA A 632 41.36 -29.70 -42.79
N TYR A 633 41.49 -30.60 -41.79
CA TYR A 633 42.15 -31.89 -42.08
C TYR A 633 41.34 -33.08 -41.51
N ASN A 634 41.37 -34.17 -42.31
CA ASN A 634 40.78 -35.45 -41.93
C ASN A 634 41.92 -36.39 -41.50
N TYR A 635 41.97 -36.78 -40.20
CA TYR A 635 42.92 -37.72 -39.64
C TYR A 635 42.17 -38.75 -38.77
N SER A 636 42.94 -39.83 -38.35
CA SER A 636 42.26 -40.98 -37.68
C SER A 636 41.54 -40.57 -36.38
N ASP A 637 40.37 -41.11 -36.14
CA ASP A 637 39.58 -40.91 -34.93
C ASP A 637 40.33 -41.27 -33.67
N LYS A 638 41.27 -42.23 -33.74
CA LYS A 638 42.12 -42.63 -32.64
C LYS A 638 43.04 -41.52 -32.16
N LEU A 639 43.53 -40.65 -33.05
CA LEU A 639 44.36 -39.50 -32.65
C LEU A 639 43.50 -38.41 -31.97
N LEU A 640 42.30 -38.21 -32.46
CA LEU A 640 41.33 -37.35 -31.85
C LEU A 640 40.94 -37.82 -30.44
N ASP A 641 40.62 -39.12 -30.32
CA ASP A 641 40.29 -39.75 -29.04
C ASP A 641 41.41 -39.57 -28.02
N ASN A 642 42.65 -39.80 -28.43
CA ASN A 642 43.83 -39.63 -27.58
C ASN A 642 44.01 -38.14 -27.12
N ALA A 643 43.76 -37.21 -28.03
CA ALA A 643 43.82 -35.78 -27.69
C ALA A 643 42.77 -35.40 -26.69
N ILE A 644 41.53 -35.85 -26.90
CA ILE A 644 40.40 -35.62 -26.00
C ILE A 644 40.67 -36.27 -24.61
N ASP A 645 41.16 -37.53 -24.61
CA ASP A 645 41.49 -38.27 -23.38
C ASP A 645 42.53 -37.56 -22.54
N ARG A 646 43.56 -37.04 -23.18
CA ARG A 646 44.61 -36.29 -22.51
C ARG A 646 44.03 -35.06 -21.80
N TRP A 647 43.18 -34.28 -22.52
CA TRP A 647 42.58 -33.10 -21.98
C TRP A 647 41.50 -33.40 -20.93
N CYS A 648 40.73 -34.45 -21.07
CA CYS A 648 39.80 -34.89 -20.02
C CYS A 648 40.57 -35.21 -18.72
N ASN A 649 41.72 -35.92 -18.80
CA ASN A 649 42.55 -36.14 -17.62
C ASN A 649 43.07 -34.83 -17.00
N ILE A 650 43.54 -33.88 -17.82
CA ILE A 650 44.00 -32.58 -17.34
C ILE A 650 42.88 -31.80 -16.65
N ILE A 651 41.70 -31.77 -17.27
CA ILE A 651 40.54 -31.07 -16.70
C ILE A 651 40.13 -31.69 -15.37
N CYS A 652 39.96 -33.03 -15.32
CA CYS A 652 39.60 -33.74 -14.10
C CYS A 652 40.64 -33.54 -12.99
N TYR A 653 41.93 -33.57 -13.33
CA TYR A 653 42.99 -33.29 -12.37
C TYR A 653 42.88 -31.86 -11.79
N ARG A 654 42.73 -30.87 -12.65
CA ARG A 654 42.57 -29.45 -12.22
C ARG A 654 41.36 -29.22 -11.33
N ILE A 655 40.22 -29.81 -11.70
CA ILE A 655 39.01 -29.74 -10.86
C ILE A 655 39.28 -30.33 -9.50
N SER A 656 39.95 -31.50 -9.43
CA SER A 656 40.25 -32.18 -8.15
C SER A 656 41.18 -31.40 -7.22
N GLN A 657 41.94 -30.43 -7.75
CA GLN A 657 42.78 -29.52 -6.96
C GLN A 657 42.01 -28.39 -6.29
N CYS A 658 40.78 -28.14 -6.72
CA CYS A 658 39.97 -27.05 -6.19
C CYS A 658 39.34 -27.34 -4.83
N VAL A 659 39.33 -28.54 -4.35
CA VAL A 659 38.81 -29.03 -3.07
C VAL A 659 37.29 -28.84 -2.91
N ASN A 660 36.73 -27.67 -3.26
CA ASN A 660 35.31 -27.36 -3.15
C ASN A 660 34.78 -26.51 -4.31
N LEU A 661 33.47 -26.40 -4.43
CA LEU A 661 32.77 -25.66 -5.48
C LEU A 661 33.11 -24.17 -5.50
N SER A 662 33.24 -23.54 -4.34
CA SER A 662 33.59 -22.11 -4.28
C SER A 662 34.99 -21.87 -4.86
N ASN A 663 35.96 -22.72 -4.54
CA ASN A 663 37.30 -22.64 -5.11
C ASN A 663 37.27 -22.96 -6.62
N PHE A 664 36.46 -23.95 -7.05
CA PHE A 664 36.32 -24.28 -8.46
C PHE A 664 35.70 -23.11 -9.24
N SER A 665 34.59 -22.53 -8.69
CA SER A 665 33.90 -21.39 -9.30
C SER A 665 34.82 -20.17 -9.43
N SER A 666 35.52 -19.81 -8.33
CA SER A 666 36.41 -18.65 -8.32
C SER A 666 37.66 -18.83 -9.19
N SER A 667 38.26 -20.03 -9.16
CA SER A 667 39.47 -20.33 -9.95
C SER A 667 39.21 -20.39 -11.46
N ASN A 668 37.98 -20.66 -11.86
CA ASN A 668 37.58 -20.75 -13.29
C ASN A 668 36.64 -19.62 -13.71
N HIS A 669 36.52 -18.57 -12.89
CA HIS A 669 35.75 -17.34 -13.18
C HIS A 669 34.28 -17.57 -13.56
N PHE A 670 33.62 -18.55 -12.97
CA PHE A 670 32.18 -18.72 -13.15
C PHE A 670 31.41 -17.57 -12.52
N ILE A 671 30.35 -17.15 -13.20
CA ILE A 671 29.47 -16.03 -12.77
C ILE A 671 28.80 -16.31 -11.41
N SER A 672 28.53 -17.58 -11.13
CA SER A 672 27.91 -18.04 -9.88
C SER A 672 28.34 -19.47 -9.55
N ILE A 673 28.13 -19.90 -8.32
CA ILE A 673 28.30 -21.29 -7.90
C ILE A 673 27.35 -22.19 -8.70
N ASP A 674 26.15 -21.74 -9.01
CA ASP A 674 25.17 -22.51 -9.80
C ASP A 674 25.64 -22.74 -11.23
N ALA A 675 26.27 -21.75 -11.85
CA ALA A 675 26.89 -21.93 -13.17
C ALA A 675 28.02 -22.95 -13.12
N ALA A 676 28.81 -22.98 -12.07
CA ALA A 676 29.86 -23.99 -11.85
C ALA A 676 29.28 -25.38 -11.64
N ILE A 677 28.19 -25.49 -10.86
CA ILE A 677 27.45 -26.75 -10.67
C ILE A 677 26.91 -27.27 -12.00
N LEU A 678 26.26 -26.41 -12.78
CA LEU A 678 25.73 -26.79 -14.08
C LEU A 678 26.82 -27.27 -15.03
N TRP A 679 27.95 -26.57 -15.06
CA TRP A 679 29.09 -26.98 -15.86
C TRP A 679 29.63 -28.36 -15.44
N ILE A 680 29.83 -28.60 -14.13
CA ILE A 680 30.30 -29.89 -13.60
C ILE A 680 29.31 -31.00 -13.96
N ALA A 681 28.01 -30.74 -13.81
CA ALA A 681 26.97 -31.70 -14.17
C ALA A 681 27.04 -32.09 -15.65
N ASN A 682 27.15 -31.11 -16.54
CA ASN A 682 27.28 -31.34 -17.98
C ASN A 682 28.57 -32.08 -18.34
N PHE A 683 29.68 -31.74 -17.68
CA PHE A 683 30.96 -32.40 -17.92
C PHE A 683 30.96 -33.86 -17.42
N ILE A 684 30.34 -34.14 -16.29
CA ILE A 684 30.12 -35.50 -15.80
C ILE A 684 29.30 -36.31 -16.80
N GLN A 685 28.22 -35.73 -17.33
CA GLN A 685 27.40 -36.35 -18.35
C GLN A 685 28.19 -36.59 -19.65
N TYR A 686 29.05 -35.64 -20.03
CA TYR A 686 29.95 -35.82 -21.16
C TYR A 686 30.92 -37.01 -20.94
N LEU A 687 31.58 -37.09 -19.79
CA LEU A 687 32.49 -38.23 -19.47
C LEU A 687 31.77 -39.58 -19.57
N GLN A 688 30.53 -39.64 -19.14
CA GLN A 688 29.70 -40.85 -19.31
C GLN A 688 29.41 -41.15 -20.79
N SER A 689 29.06 -40.13 -21.58
CA SER A 689 28.69 -40.28 -23.01
C SER A 689 29.87 -40.75 -23.88
N VAL A 690 31.10 -40.48 -23.45
CA VAL A 690 32.35 -40.86 -24.15
C VAL A 690 33.05 -42.07 -23.50
N ASP A 691 32.37 -42.81 -22.62
CA ASP A 691 32.85 -43.98 -21.92
C ASP A 691 34.10 -43.75 -21.02
N LYS A 692 34.15 -42.59 -20.37
CA LYS A 692 35.25 -42.16 -19.46
C LYS A 692 34.77 -42.03 -18.00
N ALA A 693 33.76 -42.78 -17.62
CA ALA A 693 33.21 -42.77 -16.26
C ALA A 693 34.21 -43.17 -15.18
N GLU A 694 35.29 -43.92 -15.54
CA GLU A 694 36.37 -44.25 -14.63
C GLU A 694 37.11 -43.03 -14.04
N MET A 695 37.08 -41.88 -14.72
CA MET A 695 37.66 -40.64 -14.23
C MET A 695 36.96 -40.13 -12.97
N LEU A 696 35.69 -40.46 -12.77
CA LEU A 696 34.91 -40.10 -11.60
C LEU A 696 35.38 -40.84 -10.32
N ASP A 697 35.97 -42.01 -10.50
CA ASP A 697 36.60 -42.79 -9.40
C ASP A 697 38.06 -42.40 -9.20
N LYS A 698 38.73 -41.94 -10.24
CA LYS A 698 40.13 -41.53 -10.21
C LYS A 698 40.31 -40.15 -9.58
N TYR A 699 39.46 -39.21 -9.93
CA TYR A 699 39.52 -37.80 -9.51
C TYR A 699 38.33 -37.39 -8.62
N ALA A 700 38.58 -36.49 -7.66
CA ALA A 700 37.54 -35.92 -6.82
C ALA A 700 36.88 -34.73 -7.56
N ILE A 701 35.87 -34.99 -8.37
CA ILE A 701 35.22 -33.96 -9.21
C ILE A 701 33.72 -33.85 -8.99
N ILE A 702 33.13 -34.71 -8.18
CA ILE A 702 31.69 -34.69 -7.88
C ILE A 702 31.48 -33.89 -6.58
N PRO A 703 30.75 -32.78 -6.55
CA PRO A 703 30.49 -32.08 -5.32
C PRO A 703 29.51 -32.85 -4.42
N ASN A 704 29.78 -32.87 -3.12
CA ASN A 704 28.82 -33.26 -2.10
C ASN A 704 27.84 -32.09 -1.80
N GLN A 705 26.87 -32.31 -0.91
CA GLN A 705 25.89 -31.27 -0.56
C GLN A 705 26.52 -30.11 0.23
N ASN A 706 27.70 -30.26 0.81
CA ASN A 706 28.48 -29.16 1.38
C ASN A 706 29.42 -28.47 0.36
N GLY A 707 29.28 -28.81 -0.91
CA GLY A 707 30.08 -28.22 -1.98
C GLY A 707 31.54 -28.72 -2.05
N ILE A 708 31.92 -29.76 -1.30
CA ILE A 708 33.27 -30.34 -1.34
C ILE A 708 33.34 -31.36 -2.46
N LEU A 709 34.38 -31.27 -3.28
CA LEU A 709 34.60 -32.19 -4.38
C LEU A 709 35.09 -33.53 -3.86
N LYS A 710 34.45 -34.62 -4.27
CA LYS A 710 34.71 -35.99 -3.85
C LYS A 710 34.79 -36.93 -5.06
N LYS A 711 35.36 -38.13 -4.85
CA LYS A 711 35.31 -39.22 -5.80
C LYS A 711 33.96 -39.92 -5.74
N LYS A 712 33.52 -40.46 -6.86
CA LYS A 712 32.27 -41.22 -6.95
C LYS A 712 32.19 -42.36 -5.92
N SER A 713 33.29 -43.07 -5.69
CA SER A 713 33.36 -44.24 -4.80
C SER A 713 33.06 -43.95 -3.32
N VAL A 714 33.18 -42.68 -2.90
CA VAL A 714 32.92 -42.29 -1.51
C VAL A 714 31.58 -41.57 -1.31
N LEU A 715 30.83 -41.34 -2.37
CA LEU A 715 29.58 -40.63 -2.34
C LEU A 715 28.34 -41.55 -2.31
N TYR A 716 27.27 -41.00 -1.80
CA TYR A 716 25.95 -41.58 -1.76
C TYR A 716 24.94 -40.65 -2.45
N ARG A 717 23.85 -41.20 -2.99
CA ARG A 717 22.73 -40.42 -3.48
C ARG A 717 21.63 -40.33 -2.43
N ASP A 718 20.95 -39.20 -2.40
CA ASP A 718 19.74 -39.04 -1.61
C ASP A 718 18.60 -39.81 -2.30
N SER A 719 18.12 -40.90 -1.67
CA SER A 719 17.09 -41.75 -2.30
C SER A 719 15.67 -41.33 -1.99
N ASP A 720 15.47 -40.56 -0.93
CA ASP A 720 14.15 -40.20 -0.40
C ASP A 720 13.90 -38.69 -0.37
N ALA A 721 14.79 -37.89 -0.97
CA ALA A 721 14.77 -36.43 -0.92
C ALA A 721 14.66 -35.90 0.53
N ILE A 722 15.64 -36.30 1.35
CA ILE A 722 15.66 -36.00 2.78
C ILE A 722 15.63 -34.48 3.00
N PRO A 723 14.64 -33.95 3.76
CA PRO A 723 14.56 -32.53 4.04
C PRO A 723 15.83 -31.97 4.71
N GLU A 724 16.21 -30.74 4.36
CA GLU A 724 17.43 -30.10 4.85
C GLU A 724 17.46 -29.99 6.38
N PHE A 725 16.33 -29.66 7.02
CA PHE A 725 16.24 -29.62 8.48
C PHE A 725 16.50 -30.97 9.14
N MET A 726 16.20 -32.11 8.50
CA MET A 726 16.56 -33.43 9.03
C MET A 726 18.06 -33.70 8.95
N LYS A 727 18.71 -33.25 7.87
CA LYS A 727 20.17 -33.30 7.73
C LYS A 727 20.84 -32.42 8.79
N ASP A 728 20.22 -31.27 9.14
CA ASP A 728 20.70 -30.43 10.25
C ASP A 728 20.61 -31.14 11.61
N VAL A 729 19.50 -31.80 11.87
CA VAL A 729 19.37 -32.60 13.09
C VAL A 729 20.43 -33.71 13.14
N CYS A 730 20.68 -34.38 12.00
CA CYS A 730 21.76 -35.39 11.94
C CYS A 730 23.14 -34.79 12.17
N ARG A 731 23.41 -33.58 11.62
CA ARG A 731 24.68 -32.86 11.87
C ARG A 731 24.85 -32.50 13.35
N ILE A 732 23.81 -32.03 13.98
CA ILE A 732 23.78 -31.75 15.44
C ILE A 732 24.04 -33.03 16.22
N ALA A 733 23.53 -34.18 15.74
CA ALA A 733 23.78 -35.49 16.31
C ALA A 733 25.21 -36.07 16.02
N GLY A 734 26.05 -35.28 15.33
CA GLY A 734 27.45 -35.66 15.06
C GLY A 734 27.64 -36.36 13.70
N THR A 735 26.58 -36.45 12.85
CA THR A 735 26.67 -37.09 11.53
C THR A 735 26.14 -36.16 10.47
N ASP A 736 27.00 -35.39 9.81
CA ASP A 736 26.60 -34.56 8.69
C ASP A 736 26.57 -35.38 7.39
N TYR A 737 25.41 -35.92 7.06
CA TYR A 737 25.21 -36.69 5.81
C TYR A 737 25.49 -35.90 4.53
N ARG A 738 25.45 -34.54 4.58
CA ARG A 738 25.83 -33.71 3.43
C ARG A 738 27.28 -33.88 3.00
N GLU A 739 28.16 -34.32 3.92
CA GLU A 739 29.55 -34.64 3.59
C GLU A 739 29.70 -35.85 2.66
N GLU A 740 28.75 -36.76 2.75
CA GLU A 740 28.77 -38.04 2.00
C GLU A 740 27.77 -38.05 0.85
N MET A 741 26.75 -37.18 0.86
CA MET A 741 25.75 -37.13 -0.19
C MET A 741 26.18 -36.26 -1.39
N ALA A 742 26.02 -36.80 -2.59
CA ALA A 742 26.24 -36.04 -3.79
C ALA A 742 25.23 -34.89 -3.92
N LEU A 743 25.68 -33.78 -4.48
CA LEU A 743 24.85 -32.59 -4.68
C LEU A 743 23.64 -32.93 -5.57
N ILE A 744 22.44 -32.50 -5.19
CA ILE A 744 21.16 -32.87 -5.84
C ILE A 744 21.10 -32.39 -7.31
N GLN A 745 21.74 -31.25 -7.60
CA GLN A 745 21.76 -30.65 -8.95
C GLN A 745 22.60 -31.46 -9.95
N ILE A 746 23.34 -32.45 -9.51
CA ILE A 746 24.05 -33.39 -10.39
C ILE A 746 23.21 -34.65 -10.58
N ASP A 747 23.30 -35.26 -11.77
CA ASP A 747 22.67 -36.56 -11.99
C ASP A 747 23.21 -37.57 -10.97
N THR A 748 22.49 -37.73 -9.88
CA THR A 748 22.88 -38.63 -8.79
C THR A 748 22.72 -40.12 -9.15
N SER A 749 22.16 -40.44 -10.34
CA SER A 749 22.04 -41.83 -10.85
C SER A 749 23.41 -42.50 -11.03
N ILE A 750 24.45 -41.68 -11.26
CA ILE A 750 25.84 -42.14 -11.40
C ILE A 750 26.41 -42.73 -10.08
N VAL A 751 25.85 -42.35 -8.92
CA VAL A 751 26.29 -42.79 -7.62
C VAL A 751 25.46 -44.02 -7.21
N PRO A 752 26.06 -45.21 -7.11
CA PRO A 752 25.29 -46.43 -6.87
C PRO A 752 24.83 -46.57 -5.43
N ARG A 753 25.57 -46.00 -4.46
CA ARG A 753 25.25 -46.04 -3.04
C ARG A 753 24.16 -45.10 -2.69
N ARG A 754 23.35 -45.43 -1.70
CA ARG A 754 22.18 -44.65 -1.33
C ARG A 754 22.18 -44.37 0.18
N ILE A 755 21.72 -43.17 0.54
CA ILE A 755 21.31 -42.80 1.89
C ILE A 755 19.82 -42.37 1.76
N GLY A 756 19.00 -42.89 2.66
CA GLY A 756 17.57 -42.57 2.67
C GLY A 756 17.05 -42.42 4.10
N TYR A 757 15.72 -42.41 4.25
CA TYR A 757 15.08 -42.32 5.58
C TYR A 757 15.51 -43.44 6.52
N LYS A 758 15.85 -44.64 6.02
CA LYS A 758 16.39 -45.74 6.83
C LYS A 758 17.65 -45.34 7.61
N ASP A 759 18.54 -44.58 6.96
CA ASP A 759 19.85 -44.23 7.53
C ASP A 759 19.71 -43.05 8.48
N VAL A 760 19.00 -41.99 8.08
CA VAL A 760 18.83 -40.78 8.91
C VAL A 760 17.88 -41.00 10.08
N SER A 761 16.88 -41.86 9.95
CA SER A 761 15.94 -42.14 11.03
C SER A 761 16.59 -42.68 12.27
N GLY A 762 17.57 -43.58 12.11
CA GLY A 762 18.33 -44.15 13.23
C GLY A 762 19.13 -43.10 14.00
N VAL A 763 19.81 -42.19 13.28
CA VAL A 763 20.59 -41.11 13.90
C VAL A 763 19.67 -40.12 14.62
N ILE A 764 18.59 -39.68 13.96
CA ILE A 764 17.62 -38.74 14.54
C ILE A 764 16.94 -39.35 15.76
N THR A 765 16.45 -40.59 15.65
CA THR A 765 15.74 -41.28 16.71
C THR A 765 16.61 -41.48 17.94
N ASN A 766 17.85 -41.95 17.74
CA ASN A 766 18.79 -42.15 18.82
C ASN A 766 19.14 -40.84 19.51
N TYR A 767 19.44 -39.79 18.74
CA TYR A 767 19.76 -38.49 19.31
C TYR A 767 18.62 -37.91 20.14
N ILE A 768 17.40 -37.92 19.61
CA ILE A 768 16.23 -37.38 20.31
C ILE A 768 15.91 -38.19 21.55
N ARG A 769 15.99 -39.53 21.47
CA ARG A 769 15.78 -40.44 22.62
C ARG A 769 16.84 -40.22 23.71
N ASP A 770 18.11 -40.09 23.35
CA ASP A 770 19.21 -39.96 24.31
C ASP A 770 19.25 -38.57 24.97
N HIS A 771 18.64 -37.59 24.36
CA HIS A 771 18.56 -36.20 24.82
C HIS A 771 17.14 -35.75 25.17
N MET A 772 16.16 -36.67 25.21
CA MET A 772 14.82 -36.36 25.66
C MET A 772 14.85 -35.66 27.02
N ASN A 773 14.05 -34.63 27.22
CA ASN A 773 14.02 -33.74 28.39
C ASN A 773 15.22 -32.80 28.55
N ASN A 774 16.21 -32.83 27.69
CA ASN A 774 17.40 -31.98 27.82
C ASN A 774 18.09 -31.66 26.46
N ILE A 775 17.32 -31.38 25.41
CA ILE A 775 17.87 -30.94 24.11
C ILE A 775 18.42 -29.51 24.29
N ARG A 776 19.72 -29.42 24.58
CA ARG A 776 20.43 -28.13 24.68
C ARG A 776 21.02 -27.79 23.31
N VAL A 777 20.29 -27.06 22.55
CA VAL A 777 20.69 -26.53 21.23
C VAL A 777 20.46 -25.01 21.20
N SER A 778 21.18 -24.34 20.32
CA SER A 778 20.92 -22.90 20.08
C SER A 778 19.50 -22.67 19.56
N PRO A 779 18.94 -21.44 19.68
CA PRO A 779 17.62 -21.13 19.13
C PRO A 779 17.51 -21.40 17.61
N GLU A 780 18.60 -21.26 16.86
CA GLU A 780 18.67 -21.55 15.43
C GLU A 780 18.61 -23.05 15.15
N GLU A 781 19.33 -23.84 15.93
CA GLU A 781 19.30 -25.29 15.83
C GLU A 781 17.95 -25.88 16.24
N LYS A 782 17.27 -25.27 17.23
CA LYS A 782 15.92 -25.69 17.64
C LYS A 782 14.92 -25.65 16.49
N THR A 783 15.08 -24.72 15.57
CA THR A 783 14.22 -24.60 14.38
C THR A 783 14.21 -25.88 13.54
N SER A 784 15.36 -26.56 13.39
CA SER A 784 15.44 -27.82 12.62
C SER A 784 14.73 -28.97 13.31
N PHE A 785 14.75 -29.02 14.65
CA PHE A 785 13.97 -30.01 15.42
C PHE A 785 12.48 -29.76 15.31
N ASP A 786 12.03 -28.51 15.42
CA ASP A 786 10.62 -28.12 15.31
C ASP A 786 10.09 -28.42 13.89
N GLN A 787 10.89 -28.16 12.86
CA GLN A 787 10.55 -28.49 11.48
C GLN A 787 10.49 -30.01 11.27
N THR A 788 11.40 -30.77 11.88
CA THR A 788 11.38 -32.23 11.82
C THR A 788 10.14 -32.80 12.49
N TYR A 789 9.77 -32.29 13.68
CA TYR A 789 8.54 -32.64 14.37
C TYR A 789 7.31 -32.36 13.51
N LYS A 790 7.22 -31.15 12.96
CA LYS A 790 6.11 -30.74 12.11
C LYS A 790 5.98 -31.63 10.88
N TRP A 791 7.08 -31.88 10.21
CA TRP A 791 7.13 -32.73 9.02
C TRP A 791 6.73 -34.18 9.32
N LEU A 792 7.22 -34.77 10.42
CA LEU A 792 6.82 -36.11 10.88
C LEU A 792 5.32 -36.19 11.15
N ARG A 793 4.75 -35.18 11.79
CA ARG A 793 3.32 -35.07 12.06
C ARG A 793 2.49 -34.97 10.77
N GLU A 794 2.93 -34.17 9.82
CA GLU A 794 2.25 -33.96 8.53
C GLU A 794 2.35 -35.21 7.63
N ASN A 795 3.45 -35.94 7.68
CA ASN A 795 3.70 -37.11 6.84
C ASN A 795 3.45 -38.45 7.55
N ARG A 796 2.77 -38.43 8.73
CA ARG A 796 2.54 -39.64 9.53
C ARG A 796 1.80 -40.76 8.81
N GLU A 797 1.04 -40.45 7.75
CA GLU A 797 0.29 -41.43 6.95
C GLU A 797 1.10 -41.98 5.76
N ASN A 798 2.27 -41.40 5.48
CA ASN A 798 3.16 -41.88 4.41
C ASN A 798 3.79 -43.21 4.82
N THR A 799 3.64 -44.25 3.98
CA THR A 799 4.09 -45.63 4.26
C THR A 799 5.60 -45.70 4.52
N ASN A 800 6.40 -44.93 3.75
CA ASN A 800 7.86 -44.91 3.91
C ASN A 800 8.28 -44.24 5.21
N VAL A 801 7.59 -43.15 5.59
CA VAL A 801 7.82 -42.46 6.85
C VAL A 801 7.41 -43.34 8.05
N LYS A 802 6.25 -43.97 7.97
CA LYS A 802 5.81 -44.97 8.98
C LYS A 802 6.82 -46.09 9.20
N GLN A 803 7.39 -46.61 8.09
CA GLN A 803 8.32 -47.75 8.14
C GLN A 803 9.64 -47.38 8.86
N HIS A 804 10.14 -46.15 8.63
CA HIS A 804 11.51 -45.80 9.11
C HIS A 804 11.48 -44.91 10.37
N PHE A 805 10.45 -44.15 10.63
CA PHE A 805 10.33 -43.28 11.80
C PHE A 805 9.28 -43.75 12.80
N SER A 806 8.92 -45.06 12.82
CA SER A 806 7.88 -45.61 13.67
C SER A 806 8.02 -45.21 15.15
N GLU A 807 9.22 -45.33 15.70
CA GLU A 807 9.52 -45.03 17.09
C GLU A 807 9.34 -43.54 17.42
N LEU A 808 9.77 -42.62 16.52
CA LEU A 808 9.57 -41.20 16.72
C LEU A 808 8.08 -40.79 16.54
N LEU A 809 7.36 -41.48 15.66
CA LEU A 809 5.92 -41.20 15.44
C LEU A 809 5.08 -41.65 16.64
N GLU A 810 5.53 -42.69 17.36
CA GLU A 810 4.90 -43.12 18.59
C GLU A 810 5.27 -42.23 19.80
N HIS A 811 6.43 -41.58 19.76
CA HIS A 811 6.99 -40.79 20.86
C HIS A 811 7.31 -39.35 20.46
N LEU A 812 6.45 -38.71 19.72
CA LEU A 812 6.64 -37.31 19.27
C LEU A 812 6.86 -36.29 20.41
N TYR A 813 6.45 -36.64 21.64
CA TYR A 813 6.69 -35.82 22.83
C TYR A 813 8.19 -35.73 23.21
N TRP A 814 9.07 -36.61 22.73
CA TRP A 814 10.51 -36.53 22.96
C TRP A 814 11.19 -35.26 22.40
N PHE A 815 10.53 -34.58 21.47
CA PHE A 815 11.01 -33.31 20.92
C PHE A 815 10.91 -32.13 21.90
N TYR A 816 10.21 -32.31 23.01
CA TYR A 816 9.97 -31.27 24.01
C TYR A 816 10.49 -31.74 25.37
N ASN A 817 11.10 -30.81 26.14
CA ASN A 817 11.45 -31.10 27.51
C ASN A 817 10.24 -31.04 28.46
N ASP A 818 10.37 -31.60 29.65
CA ASP A 818 9.28 -31.65 30.63
C ASP A 818 8.80 -30.24 31.04
N ASP A 819 9.70 -29.26 31.07
CA ASP A 819 9.38 -27.86 31.40
C ASP A 819 8.56 -27.23 30.28
N GLU A 820 8.91 -27.46 29.00
CA GLU A 820 8.16 -26.97 27.85
C GLU A 820 6.77 -27.61 27.75
N ILE A 821 6.66 -28.90 28.07
CA ILE A 821 5.39 -29.63 28.15
C ILE A 821 4.57 -29.09 29.33
N ALA A 822 5.18 -28.93 30.51
CA ALA A 822 4.50 -28.40 31.69
C ALA A 822 4.03 -26.97 31.49
N GLU A 823 4.83 -26.10 30.84
CA GLU A 823 4.46 -24.74 30.50
C GLU A 823 3.30 -24.73 29.51
N SER A 824 3.35 -25.59 28.49
CA SER A 824 2.26 -25.68 27.48
C SER A 824 0.97 -26.19 28.10
N VAL A 825 1.04 -27.19 29.02
CA VAL A 825 -0.12 -27.69 29.76
C VAL A 825 -0.66 -26.63 30.73
N ALA A 826 0.24 -25.89 31.40
CA ALA A 826 -0.16 -24.79 32.28
C ALA A 826 -0.86 -23.68 31.51
N LYS A 827 -0.31 -23.26 30.36
CA LYS A 827 -0.95 -22.27 29.46
C LYS A 827 -2.30 -22.76 28.93
N ALA A 828 -2.40 -24.04 28.55
CA ALA A 828 -3.66 -24.63 28.10
C ALA A 828 -4.73 -24.63 29.21
N THR A 829 -4.32 -25.01 30.43
CA THR A 829 -5.20 -25.05 31.60
C THR A 829 -5.63 -23.63 32.01
N GLU A 830 -4.71 -22.68 31.95
CA GLU A 830 -5.01 -21.26 32.20
C GLU A 830 -5.97 -20.71 31.15
N LEU A 831 -5.74 -21.06 29.87
CA LEU A 831 -6.62 -20.68 28.77
C LEU A 831 -8.02 -21.27 28.94
N ASP A 832 -8.14 -22.56 29.26
CA ASP A 832 -9.43 -23.20 29.55
C ASP A 832 -10.15 -22.57 30.75
N THR A 833 -9.39 -22.17 31.78
CA THR A 833 -9.89 -21.44 32.93
C THR A 833 -10.41 -20.06 32.53
N ILE A 834 -9.69 -19.35 31.66
CA ILE A 834 -10.09 -18.05 31.13
C ILE A 834 -11.34 -18.20 30.24
N LEU A 835 -11.36 -19.16 29.32
CA LEU A 835 -12.48 -19.42 28.46
C LEU A 835 -13.76 -19.73 29.30
N SER A 836 -13.61 -20.60 30.29
CA SER A 836 -14.72 -20.96 31.19
C SER A 836 -15.20 -19.79 32.04
N LYS A 837 -14.26 -18.97 32.56
CA LYS A 837 -14.57 -17.81 33.41
C LYS A 837 -15.36 -16.74 32.68
N TYR A 838 -15.09 -16.58 31.37
CA TYR A 838 -15.73 -15.57 30.53
C TYR A 838 -16.84 -16.13 29.63
N GLY A 839 -17.19 -17.42 29.79
CA GLY A 839 -18.33 -18.07 29.10
C GLY A 839 -18.09 -18.38 27.63
N PHE A 840 -16.84 -18.54 27.22
CA PHE A 840 -16.46 -18.92 25.84
C PHE A 840 -16.38 -20.45 25.70
N SER A 841 -16.88 -21.00 24.61
CA SER A 841 -16.81 -22.43 24.31
C SER A 841 -15.53 -22.84 23.57
N ASP A 842 -14.83 -21.92 22.93
CA ASP A 842 -13.61 -22.17 22.18
C ASP A 842 -12.76 -20.89 21.98
N ILE A 843 -11.50 -21.08 21.60
CA ILE A 843 -10.54 -20.00 21.35
C ILE A 843 -11.01 -19.04 20.25
N SER A 844 -11.76 -19.51 19.26
CA SER A 844 -12.21 -18.67 18.13
C SER A 844 -13.22 -17.60 18.57
N GLN A 845 -13.97 -17.86 19.63
CA GLN A 845 -14.85 -16.87 20.25
C GLN A 845 -14.05 -15.83 21.03
N LEU A 846 -12.97 -16.26 21.70
CA LEU A 846 -12.04 -15.36 22.38
C LEU A 846 -11.24 -14.51 21.37
N GLU A 847 -10.78 -15.10 20.26
CA GLU A 847 -10.12 -14.39 19.18
C GLU A 847 -10.99 -13.28 18.58
N LYS A 848 -12.27 -13.57 18.31
CA LYS A 848 -13.22 -12.56 17.81
C LYS A 848 -13.38 -11.38 18.77
N MET A 849 -13.30 -11.65 20.08
CA MET A 849 -13.37 -10.61 21.09
C MET A 849 -12.03 -9.89 21.31
N LEU A 850 -10.89 -10.58 21.16
CA LEU A 850 -9.55 -10.03 21.29
C LEU A 850 -9.12 -9.22 20.04
N ILE A 851 -9.60 -9.55 18.84
CA ILE A 851 -9.44 -8.74 17.63
C ILE A 851 -10.06 -7.35 17.84
N HIS A 852 -11.08 -7.23 18.73
CA HIS A 852 -11.62 -5.94 19.17
C HIS A 852 -10.82 -5.26 20.29
N LYS A 853 -9.85 -5.94 20.92
CA LYS A 853 -9.06 -5.40 22.03
C LYS A 853 -7.53 -5.45 21.86
N THR A 854 -7.01 -6.21 20.92
CA THR A 854 -5.55 -6.45 20.78
C THR A 854 -4.85 -5.60 19.74
N THR A 855 -5.24 -4.33 19.62
CA THR A 855 -4.31 -3.30 19.14
C THR A 855 -3.49 -2.68 20.29
N GLU A 856 -3.53 -3.23 21.49
CA GLU A 856 -2.85 -2.62 22.65
C GLU A 856 -1.92 -3.54 23.44
N HIS A 857 -1.51 -4.69 22.98
CA HIS A 857 -0.43 -5.44 23.68
C HIS A 857 0.39 -6.31 22.72
N SER A 858 1.22 -5.70 21.91
CA SER A 858 2.49 -6.29 21.51
C SER A 858 3.53 -5.84 22.55
N LEU A 859 4.38 -6.74 22.97
CA LEU A 859 5.46 -6.55 23.93
C LEU A 859 6.05 -5.13 23.91
N SER A 860 5.55 -4.27 24.78
CA SER A 860 6.12 -2.95 24.99
C SER A 860 7.37 -3.13 25.85
N MET A 861 8.54 -3.05 25.24
CA MET A 861 9.72 -2.65 26.01
C MET A 861 9.38 -1.34 26.72
N SER A 862 9.80 -1.18 27.96
CA SER A 862 9.62 0.09 28.64
C SER A 862 10.37 1.20 27.89
N ILE A 863 9.86 2.42 27.96
CA ILE A 863 10.53 3.57 27.31
C ILE A 863 11.99 3.67 27.77
N GLU A 864 12.28 3.35 29.01
CA GLU A 864 13.61 3.35 29.59
C GLU A 864 14.54 2.27 28.98
N GLU A 865 14.00 1.10 28.65
CA GLU A 865 14.77 0.03 27.97
C GLU A 865 15.09 0.40 26.52
N VAL A 866 14.14 1.06 25.82
CA VAL A 866 14.36 1.58 24.47
C VAL A 866 15.40 2.70 24.49
N LEU A 867 15.29 3.65 25.40
CA LEU A 867 16.26 4.73 25.57
C LEU A 867 17.67 4.21 25.87
N ALA A 868 17.80 3.25 26.78
CA ALA A 868 19.09 2.68 27.16
C ALA A 868 19.74 1.90 26.01
N ARG A 869 18.97 1.15 25.21
CA ARG A 869 19.48 0.31 24.12
C ARG A 869 19.99 1.14 22.94
N TYR A 870 19.37 2.31 22.68
CA TYR A 870 19.66 3.12 21.50
C TYR A 870 20.45 4.40 21.81
N GLY A 871 20.89 4.59 23.04
CA GLY A 871 21.69 5.74 23.45
C GLY A 871 20.93 7.05 23.38
N ILE A 872 19.61 7.00 23.50
CA ILE A 872 18.73 8.17 23.57
C ILE A 872 18.69 8.61 25.04
N SER A 873 19.03 9.86 25.30
CA SER A 873 19.26 10.32 26.67
C SER A 873 17.99 10.73 27.41
N THR A 874 16.94 11.08 26.70
CA THR A 874 15.68 11.58 27.30
C THR A 874 14.47 11.19 26.44
N GLN A 875 13.30 11.18 27.10
CA GLN A 875 12.01 10.94 26.43
C GLN A 875 11.66 12.07 25.44
N GLU A 876 12.11 13.31 25.72
CA GLU A 876 11.93 14.44 24.81
C GLU A 876 12.76 14.27 23.54
N GLU A 877 13.93 13.67 23.62
CA GLU A 877 14.76 13.36 22.45
C GLU A 877 14.12 12.27 21.58
N LEU A 878 13.53 11.26 22.20
CA LEU A 878 12.75 10.24 21.51
C LEU A 878 11.54 10.86 20.80
N GLN A 879 10.81 11.75 21.49
CA GLN A 879 9.65 12.43 20.90
C GLN A 879 10.06 13.32 19.72
N ARG A 880 11.18 14.06 19.82
CA ARG A 880 11.70 14.85 18.69
C ARG A 880 12.09 13.99 17.48
N LEU A 881 12.57 12.77 17.69
CA LEU A 881 12.89 11.84 16.61
C LEU A 881 11.63 11.30 15.95
N ILE A 882 10.57 11.09 16.70
CA ILE A 882 9.23 10.72 16.19
C ILE A 882 8.65 11.91 15.41
N ASP A 883 8.65 13.09 15.99
CA ASP A 883 8.11 14.31 15.39
C ASP A 883 8.86 14.73 14.12
N SER A 884 10.16 14.41 14.04
CA SER A 884 10.98 14.65 12.84
C SER A 884 10.85 13.55 11.75
N HIS A 885 9.93 12.61 11.92
CA HIS A 885 9.69 11.46 11.01
C HIS A 885 10.92 10.55 10.79
N VAL A 886 11.94 10.69 11.63
CA VAL A 886 13.07 9.75 11.71
C VAL A 886 12.61 8.43 12.32
N LEU A 887 11.63 8.54 13.22
CA LEU A 887 10.87 7.42 13.79
C LEU A 887 9.39 7.67 13.56
N GLY A 888 8.63 6.73 13.00
CA GLY A 888 7.16 6.81 12.96
C GLY A 888 6.56 6.68 14.38
N GLU A 889 5.35 7.19 14.61
CA GLU A 889 4.61 6.98 15.86
C GLU A 889 4.43 5.49 16.21
N ASP A 890 4.36 4.64 15.21
CA ASP A 890 4.33 3.18 15.33
C ASP A 890 5.54 2.59 16.07
N PHE A 891 6.63 3.35 16.20
CA PHE A 891 7.80 2.91 16.92
C PHE A 891 7.55 2.62 18.40
N LEU A 892 6.64 3.36 19.03
CA LEU A 892 6.26 3.15 20.43
C LEU A 892 5.41 1.89 20.65
N HIS A 893 4.90 1.29 19.57
CA HIS A 893 4.05 0.09 19.57
C HIS A 893 4.68 -1.10 18.84
N THR A 894 6.01 -1.20 18.77
CA THR A 894 6.68 -1.95 17.73
C THR A 894 7.07 -3.38 18.06
N SER A 895 6.90 -4.20 17.00
CA SER A 895 7.54 -5.50 16.80
C SER A 895 9.05 -5.38 16.54
N GLU A 896 9.78 -6.47 16.72
CA GLU A 896 11.23 -6.63 16.48
C GLU A 896 11.71 -6.05 15.12
N ALA A 897 10.87 -6.14 14.07
CA ALA A 897 11.15 -5.60 12.73
C ALA A 897 11.23 -4.06 12.65
N SER A 898 10.55 -3.34 13.55
CA SER A 898 10.63 -1.87 13.60
C SER A 898 11.86 -1.40 14.35
N LEU A 899 12.36 -2.20 15.28
CA LEU A 899 13.63 -1.97 15.97
C LEU A 899 14.82 -2.12 15.01
N GLU A 900 14.82 -3.13 14.15
CA GLU A 900 15.83 -3.29 13.09
C GLU A 900 15.80 -2.14 12.10
N LYS A 901 14.60 -1.66 11.73
CA LYS A 901 14.41 -0.49 10.88
C LYS A 901 14.98 0.78 11.53
N PHE A 902 14.80 0.96 12.82
CA PHE A 902 15.35 2.08 13.56
C PHE A 902 16.88 2.05 13.63
N GLU A 903 17.46 0.89 13.97
CA GLU A 903 18.93 0.70 13.96
C GLU A 903 19.53 0.97 12.59
N TYR A 904 18.84 0.54 11.54
CA TYR A 904 19.23 0.82 10.16
C TYR A 904 19.22 2.32 9.86
N VAL A 905 18.14 3.03 10.21
CA VAL A 905 18.03 4.48 10.02
C VAL A 905 19.10 5.24 10.80
N GLN A 906 19.36 4.87 12.07
CA GLN A 906 20.40 5.49 12.89
C GLN A 906 21.81 5.30 12.28
N ARG A 907 22.13 4.13 11.75
CA ARG A 907 23.40 3.86 11.05
C ARG A 907 23.55 4.72 9.80
N ILE A 908 22.47 4.90 9.03
CA ILE A 908 22.47 5.76 7.83
C ILE A 908 22.71 7.22 8.22
N ILE A 909 22.04 7.72 9.24
CA ILE A 909 22.21 9.09 9.73
C ILE A 909 23.65 9.33 10.20
N GLN A 910 24.19 8.47 11.03
CA GLN A 910 25.57 8.59 11.54
C GLN A 910 26.61 8.51 10.41
N ARG A 911 26.41 7.61 9.44
CA ARG A 911 27.25 7.52 8.25
C ARG A 911 27.22 8.84 7.47
N ALA A 912 26.02 9.36 7.19
CA ALA A 912 25.86 10.57 6.41
C ALA A 912 26.52 11.79 7.08
N ILE A 913 26.29 11.96 8.38
CA ILE A 913 26.94 13.03 9.14
C ILE A 913 28.48 12.92 9.08
N SER A 914 29.01 11.71 9.28
CA SER A 914 30.45 11.46 9.25
C SER A 914 31.04 11.74 7.87
N ASN A 915 30.39 11.26 6.82
CA ASN A 915 30.83 11.46 5.44
C ASN A 915 30.76 12.94 5.03
N ILE A 916 29.66 13.62 5.40
CA ILE A 916 29.49 15.04 5.10
C ILE A 916 30.54 15.87 5.86
N LYS A 917 30.76 15.66 7.15
CA LYS A 917 31.77 16.34 7.93
C LYS A 917 33.16 16.13 7.33
N ALA A 918 33.52 14.89 6.98
CA ALA A 918 34.81 14.59 6.34
C ALA A 918 34.96 15.26 4.98
N HIS A 919 33.89 15.32 4.18
CA HIS A 919 33.87 15.96 2.88
C HIS A 919 33.99 17.49 3.02
N LEU A 920 33.29 18.11 3.95
CA LEU A 920 33.33 19.53 4.22
C LEU A 920 34.77 19.99 4.60
N ILE A 921 35.43 19.27 5.49
CA ILE A 921 36.84 19.53 5.85
C ILE A 921 37.72 19.47 4.61
N LYS A 922 37.52 18.45 3.75
CA LYS A 922 38.31 18.27 2.53
C LYS A 922 38.17 19.41 1.52
N ILE A 923 37.01 20.06 1.48
CA ILE A 923 36.74 21.19 0.55
C ILE A 923 36.87 22.55 1.21
N GLY A 924 37.46 22.63 2.43
CA GLY A 924 37.90 23.87 3.06
C GLY A 924 36.94 24.50 4.07
N TYR A 925 35.95 23.74 4.58
CA TYR A 925 35.15 24.20 5.72
C TYR A 925 35.87 23.93 7.03
N ASP A 926 35.74 24.88 7.97
CA ASP A 926 36.25 24.72 9.33
C ASP A 926 35.13 24.22 10.25
N LEU A 927 35.40 23.09 10.90
CA LEU A 927 34.49 22.41 11.85
C LEU A 927 35.05 22.43 13.30
N ASN A 928 36.14 23.15 13.59
CA ASN A 928 36.76 23.13 14.94
C ASN A 928 35.84 23.67 16.03
N ASN A 929 34.92 24.59 15.70
CA ASN A 929 33.91 25.13 16.59
C ASN A 929 32.47 24.66 16.22
N SER A 930 32.36 23.52 15.54
CA SER A 930 31.05 22.98 15.14
C SER A 930 30.20 22.62 16.36
N ALA A 931 29.02 23.23 16.47
CA ALA A 931 27.99 22.84 17.41
C ALA A 931 26.92 21.98 16.73
N GLU A 932 26.51 20.92 17.39
CA GLU A 932 25.38 20.13 16.95
C GLU A 932 24.08 20.83 17.43
N ILE A 933 23.29 21.32 16.48
CA ILE A 933 22.03 22.02 16.75
C ILE A 933 20.88 21.03 16.86
N HIS A 934 20.92 20.02 15.99
CA HIS A 934 20.00 18.89 15.95
C HIS A 934 20.78 17.66 15.49
N LYS A 935 20.23 16.45 15.65
CA LYS A 935 20.94 15.22 15.19
C LYS A 935 21.44 15.27 13.75
N THR A 936 20.75 15.99 12.90
CA THR A 936 21.06 16.11 11.46
C THR A 936 21.50 17.53 11.06
N ILE A 937 21.65 18.45 12.02
CA ILE A 937 22.02 19.84 11.78
C ILE A 937 23.18 20.23 12.67
N PHE A 938 24.25 20.72 12.07
CA PHE A 938 25.42 21.20 12.79
C PHE A 938 25.96 22.50 12.16
N THR A 939 26.74 23.23 12.91
CA THR A 939 27.39 24.43 12.41
C THR A 939 28.72 24.13 11.75
N ALA A 940 29.05 24.89 10.70
CA ALA A 940 30.35 24.91 10.06
C ALA A 940 30.72 26.33 9.67
N SER A 941 32.00 26.65 9.48
CA SER A 941 32.39 27.96 8.96
C SER A 941 33.17 27.83 7.65
N ILE A 942 32.89 28.77 6.75
CA ILE A 942 33.59 28.90 5.49
C ILE A 942 33.85 30.38 5.19
N ASN A 943 35.09 30.73 4.85
CA ASN A 943 35.51 32.10 4.61
C ASN A 943 35.17 33.07 5.75
N GLY A 944 35.20 32.59 7.03
CA GLY A 944 34.88 33.35 8.20
C GLY A 944 33.37 33.57 8.45
N ARG A 945 32.48 32.95 7.72
CA ARG A 945 31.03 32.96 7.95
C ARG A 945 30.60 31.65 8.54
N GLU A 946 29.82 31.70 9.62
CA GLU A 946 29.17 30.53 10.22
C GLU A 946 27.87 30.22 9.46
N ILE A 947 27.68 28.96 9.14
CA ILE A 947 26.50 28.46 8.44
C ILE A 947 25.93 27.22 9.16
N TYR A 948 24.66 26.96 8.99
CA TYR A 948 24.05 25.69 9.35
C TYR A 948 24.22 24.70 8.20
N VAL A 949 24.71 23.51 8.52
CA VAL A 949 24.76 22.37 7.61
C VAL A 949 23.67 21.39 7.97
N ILE A 950 22.75 21.20 7.07
CA ILE A 950 21.65 20.24 7.19
C ILE A 950 22.08 18.97 6.44
N ALA A 951 22.32 17.89 7.17
CA ALA A 951 22.76 16.61 6.63
C ALA A 951 21.55 15.71 6.31
N ARG A 952 21.48 15.22 5.10
CA ARG A 952 20.45 14.29 4.66
C ARG A 952 21.05 12.97 4.22
N PRO A 953 20.79 11.89 4.96
CA PRO A 953 21.16 10.55 4.54
C PRO A 953 20.18 9.99 3.50
N SER A 954 20.66 9.12 2.63
CA SER A 954 19.79 8.24 1.85
C SER A 954 20.52 6.97 1.44
N ASP A 955 19.87 5.83 1.58
CA ASP A 955 20.29 4.57 0.97
C ASP A 955 19.34 4.18 -0.18
N TYR A 956 18.28 4.95 -0.39
CA TYR A 956 17.29 4.81 -1.44
C TYR A 956 17.45 5.90 -2.51
N ASP A 957 16.66 5.82 -3.56
CA ASP A 957 16.70 6.81 -4.65
C ASP A 957 16.01 8.13 -4.32
N GLU A 958 15.57 8.33 -3.08
CA GLU A 958 14.88 9.53 -2.60
C GLU A 958 15.50 10.09 -1.33
N VAL A 959 15.27 11.38 -1.07
CA VAL A 959 15.71 12.07 0.14
C VAL A 959 14.59 12.98 0.66
N ILE A 960 14.40 13.01 1.98
CA ILE A 960 13.50 13.95 2.64
C ILE A 960 14.22 15.29 2.74
N LEU A 961 13.62 16.37 2.21
CA LEU A 961 14.27 17.68 2.16
C LEU A 961 14.30 18.35 3.51
N TYR A 962 13.20 18.28 4.27
CA TYR A 962 13.09 18.93 5.57
C TYR A 962 12.09 18.17 6.47
N TYR A 963 12.24 18.39 7.76
CA TYR A 963 11.28 18.03 8.80
C TYR A 963 10.83 19.30 9.50
N ASP A 964 9.56 19.49 9.74
CA ASP A 964 9.00 20.73 10.32
C ASP A 964 9.63 21.05 11.69
N ALA A 965 9.82 20.06 12.54
CA ALA A 965 10.43 20.21 13.87
C ALA A 965 11.92 20.67 13.84
N GLU A 966 12.65 20.35 12.77
CA GLU A 966 14.04 20.80 12.62
C GLU A 966 14.12 22.30 12.32
N PHE A 967 13.18 22.83 11.53
CA PHE A 967 13.18 24.21 11.10
C PHE A 967 12.69 25.18 12.18
N GLU A 968 11.91 24.71 13.15
CA GLU A 968 11.50 25.53 14.31
C GLU A 968 12.68 25.92 15.20
N THR A 969 13.79 25.15 15.16
CA THR A 969 14.99 25.42 15.98
C THR A 969 16.06 26.25 15.28
N LEU A 970 15.88 26.55 13.98
CA LEU A 970 16.88 27.28 13.19
C LEU A 970 16.72 28.79 13.32
N ASP A 971 17.83 29.47 13.50
CA ASP A 971 17.92 30.93 13.37
C ASP A 971 17.98 31.30 11.86
N TYR A 972 16.86 31.73 11.31
CA TYR A 972 16.72 32.10 9.91
C TYR A 972 17.54 33.33 9.48
N THR A 973 18.24 33.99 10.40
CA THR A 973 19.20 35.08 10.07
C THR A 973 20.54 34.53 9.59
N LYS A 974 20.84 33.27 9.81
CA LYS A 974 22.05 32.59 9.36
C LYS A 974 21.85 31.88 8.02
N ASP A 975 22.91 31.82 7.24
CA ASP A 975 22.94 31.02 6.00
C ASP A 975 22.87 29.52 6.35
N PHE A 976 22.19 28.75 5.52
CA PHE A 976 22.15 27.29 5.67
C PHE A 976 22.44 26.57 4.35
N GLU A 977 23.03 25.41 4.46
CA GLU A 977 23.34 24.54 3.33
C GLU A 977 22.80 23.14 3.56
N LEU A 978 22.11 22.60 2.55
CA LEU A 978 21.61 21.25 2.54
C LEU A 978 22.59 20.33 1.81
N TRP A 979 23.08 19.31 2.50
CA TRP A 979 24.00 18.33 1.99
C TRP A 979 23.41 16.92 2.04
N VAL A 980 23.57 16.18 0.95
CA VAL A 980 23.03 14.82 0.80
C VAL A 980 24.16 13.82 0.68
N ASP A 981 24.10 12.73 1.45
CA ASP A 981 24.98 11.57 1.36
C ASP A 981 24.18 10.30 1.02
N ASN A 982 24.56 9.63 -0.08
CA ASN A 982 23.97 8.36 -0.50
C ASN A 982 24.84 7.14 -0.13
N GLY A 983 25.94 7.34 0.58
CA GLY A 983 26.89 6.31 0.97
C GLY A 983 27.69 5.68 -0.18
N LYS A 984 27.47 6.11 -1.43
CA LYS A 984 28.11 5.53 -2.64
C LYS A 984 29.02 6.52 -3.37
N THR A 985 28.67 7.81 -3.33
CA THR A 985 29.42 8.90 -3.96
C THR A 985 29.88 9.90 -2.90
N ASN A 986 30.69 10.89 -3.27
CA ASN A 986 30.98 11.99 -2.36
C ASN A 986 29.67 12.76 -2.05
N PRO A 987 29.50 13.26 -0.83
CA PRO A 987 28.36 14.10 -0.47
C PRO A 987 28.18 15.28 -1.41
N GLU A 988 26.94 15.58 -1.79
CA GLU A 988 26.60 16.68 -2.69
C GLU A 988 25.79 17.77 -2.00
N LYS A 989 26.10 19.04 -2.29
CA LYS A 989 25.33 20.19 -1.88
C LYS A 989 24.10 20.37 -2.75
N LEU A 990 22.93 20.37 -2.14
CA LEU A 990 21.67 20.63 -2.83
C LEU A 990 21.36 22.12 -2.85
N THR A 991 21.52 22.77 -4.01
CA THR A 991 21.28 24.20 -4.15
C THR A 991 19.81 24.54 -4.26
N PHE A 992 19.43 25.75 -3.79
CA PHE A 992 18.06 26.27 -3.85
C PHE A 992 17.50 26.28 -5.29
N GLY A 993 18.31 26.61 -6.29
CA GLY A 993 17.89 26.56 -7.70
C GLY A 993 17.58 25.14 -8.21
N ARG A 994 18.20 24.12 -7.62
CA ARG A 994 17.86 22.70 -7.87
C ARG A 994 16.55 22.31 -7.19
N ILE A 995 16.34 22.76 -5.95
CA ILE A 995 15.13 22.48 -5.17
C ILE A 995 13.90 23.13 -5.84
N LEU A 996 14.00 24.37 -6.31
CA LEU A 996 12.91 25.10 -6.98
C LEU A 996 12.38 24.41 -8.24
N LYS A 997 13.22 23.65 -8.95
CA LYS A 997 12.77 22.85 -10.11
C LYS A 997 11.95 21.62 -9.72
N LEU A 998 11.88 21.32 -8.43
CA LEU A 998 11.27 20.13 -7.85
C LEU A 998 10.12 20.50 -6.88
N THR A 999 9.55 21.71 -7.04
CA THR A 999 8.53 22.30 -6.16
C THR A 999 7.30 21.42 -5.99
N GLY A 1000 6.82 21.33 -4.72
CA GLY A 1000 5.61 20.62 -4.32
C GLY A 1000 5.82 19.24 -3.71
N VAL A 1001 7.09 18.79 -3.58
CA VAL A 1001 7.43 17.46 -3.05
C VAL A 1001 8.39 17.63 -1.87
N ASN A 1002 8.05 17.11 -0.70
CA ASN A 1002 8.95 17.03 0.46
C ASN A 1002 9.93 15.85 0.37
N ARG A 1003 9.78 14.97 -0.62
CA ARG A 1003 10.68 13.88 -0.98
C ARG A 1003 11.10 14.00 -2.43
N ILE A 1004 12.41 13.84 -2.70
CA ILE A 1004 12.98 13.91 -4.04
C ILE A 1004 13.74 12.61 -4.29
N PRO A 1005 13.46 11.88 -5.39
CA PRO A 1005 14.25 10.71 -5.76
C PRO A 1005 15.73 11.07 -5.91
N LEU A 1006 16.62 10.34 -5.24
CA LEU A 1006 18.06 10.65 -5.20
C LEU A 1006 18.70 10.63 -6.61
N ARG A 1007 18.20 9.76 -7.50
CA ARG A 1007 18.59 9.69 -8.91
C ARG A 1007 18.38 11.00 -9.71
N ARG A 1008 17.53 11.91 -9.22
CA ARG A 1008 17.33 13.24 -9.79
C ARG A 1008 18.30 14.30 -9.26
N ILE A 1009 19.02 13.98 -8.20
CA ILE A 1009 19.93 14.91 -7.49
C ILE A 1009 21.39 14.58 -7.81
N VAL A 1010 21.73 13.28 -7.82
CA VAL A 1010 23.09 12.78 -8.05
C VAL A 1010 23.20 12.36 -9.51
N LYS A 1011 24.14 12.98 -10.25
CA LYS A 1011 24.50 12.60 -11.63
C LYS A 1011 25.57 11.53 -11.64
#